data_acdb6bfc497f4ddcce4f1f6a44970355
#
_entry.id   acdb6bfc497f4ddcce4f1f6a44970355
#
_cell.length_a   1.000
_cell.length_b   1.000
_cell.length_c   1.000
_cell.angle_alpha   90.00
_cell.angle_beta   90.00
_cell.angle_gamma   90.00
#
_symmetry.space_group_name_H-M   'P 1'
#
loop_
_entity.id
_entity.type
_entity.pdbx_description
1 polymer ?
#
loop_
_entity_poly.entity_id
_entity_poly.type
_entity_poly.pdbx_seq_one_letter_code
_entity_poly.pdbx_strand_id
1 'polypeptide(L)'
;MAILSKIRDRSIALIAVIGLALFAFVLDPSTLSDFFDSSKINEVGEVDGETISRQEYAEALDTYKTRSNNNISNMQAARTVWESILRDKIYSSQLENAGITVGETDVLNTIINSPSIQQNPQFLNEAGLFDKDSFLQFLKDTKESEDQNLWSAWSNYFSEVGSNLKRDTYNNLIKAGLGASLKEGELSYQEDNALLSADVVYIPFSSIPDSLVSIKNSEVESYVNENPSAYKVEASRDLAYVQFNISPTAEDKEVIKNNVASYLEDREDVNKATAQKITISGLKNTSDYNLFFEENSSDIPNQEAFLMKNDLPKAIVNEVLEGKVTNTFGPYEDNNFYKISKITEVYSRPDSVKASGIFIPYIGSQGATAATTKTEEQAKVSIDSIYKLVRRNKKKFAQIANEINTDVSKDKGGDIGWSSHGNSYNSSRFDSNLADFLFNNKAGKVGVVKSQFGYHVLRIDERRNVQKGVKLVSFGREIIPSQETENTAFQNAEKFALEISAKGNNYYDVVKEMSYQSKPAIGLKIMDERVPGLLDTQRQIITWAFGSDTKIGSIQRFDINNGYVVAFLTNKTEKGLLKSSKAVNTVKPILVNQKKAILIKAKMDGASLNDIADANNVTITKMDNTSLKSPSITGVGSEPRIVGAMYYAKENKLYNKVVGNKGVFAFVVSKKEKATALPNYEPYRQRLDSEIKNKTVQIFNALKKSSDIQDNRAGFHGVQ
;
A
#
# COMPACT_ATOMS: atom_id res chain seq x y z
N MET A 1 62.51 -49.71 -34.43
CA MET A 1 62.43 -49.22 -33.04
C MET A 1 62.74 -47.74 -32.84
N ALA A 2 62.98 -46.95 -33.89
CA ALA A 2 63.31 -45.54 -33.76
C ALA A 2 62.09 -44.55 -33.80
N ILE A 3 60.92 -45.06 -34.12
CA ILE A 3 59.71 -44.22 -34.19
C ILE A 3 59.00 -44.13 -32.79
N LEU A 4 59.06 -45.19 -32.00
CA LEU A 4 58.44 -45.24 -30.67
C LEU A 4 59.20 -44.38 -29.63
N SER A 5 60.54 -44.22 -29.76
CA SER A 5 61.30 -43.31 -28.87
C SER A 5 61.01 -41.84 -29.14
N LYS A 6 60.84 -41.46 -30.41
CA LYS A 6 60.47 -40.07 -30.81
C LYS A 6 59.03 -39.67 -30.40
N ILE A 7 58.13 -40.64 -30.27
CA ILE A 7 56.76 -40.43 -29.76
C ILE A 7 56.80 -40.29 -28.23
N ARG A 8 57.68 -41.03 -27.53
CA ARG A 8 57.81 -40.93 -26.07
C ARG A 8 58.48 -39.61 -25.63
N ASP A 9 59.45 -39.11 -26.39
CA ASP A 9 60.11 -37.84 -26.06
C ASP A 9 59.22 -36.62 -26.35
N ARG A 10 58.18 -36.79 -27.18
CA ARG A 10 57.15 -35.73 -27.45
C ARG A 10 55.84 -35.95 -26.69
N SER A 11 55.76 -37.04 -25.92
CA SER A 11 54.52 -37.35 -25.16
C SER A 11 54.22 -36.30 -24.08
N ILE A 12 55.25 -35.77 -23.45
CA ILE A 12 55.11 -34.68 -22.46
C ILE A 12 54.63 -33.40 -23.14
N ALA A 13 55.13 -33.06 -24.34
CA ALA A 13 54.63 -31.92 -25.10
C ALA A 13 53.19 -32.16 -25.60
N LEU A 14 52.87 -33.37 -26.02
CA LEU A 14 51.52 -33.77 -26.43
C LEU A 14 50.53 -33.72 -25.25
N ILE A 15 50.94 -34.24 -24.07
CA ILE A 15 50.15 -34.17 -22.83
C ILE A 15 49.99 -32.72 -22.39
N ALA A 16 51.02 -31.87 -22.53
CA ALA A 16 50.93 -30.47 -22.21
C ALA A 16 49.99 -29.70 -23.18
N VAL A 17 50.01 -30.04 -24.48
CA VAL A 17 49.10 -29.46 -25.47
C VAL A 17 47.68 -29.95 -25.27
N ILE A 18 47.47 -31.23 -24.98
CA ILE A 18 46.15 -31.79 -24.66
C ILE A 18 45.66 -31.22 -23.32
N GLY A 19 46.56 -31.11 -22.33
CA GLY A 19 46.23 -30.44 -21.05
C GLY A 19 45.87 -28.99 -21.20
N LEU A 20 46.60 -28.23 -22.04
CA LEU A 20 46.27 -26.82 -22.37
C LEU A 20 44.96 -26.70 -23.19
N ALA A 21 44.69 -27.65 -24.10
CA ALA A 21 43.46 -27.66 -24.87
C ALA A 21 42.25 -28.03 -23.99
N LEU A 22 42.39 -29.00 -23.08
CA LEU A 22 41.38 -29.33 -22.07
C LEU A 22 41.21 -28.19 -21.06
N PHE A 23 42.29 -27.55 -20.67
CA PHE A 23 42.27 -26.39 -19.80
C PHE A 23 41.60 -25.19 -20.48
N ALA A 24 41.88 -24.96 -21.79
CA ALA A 24 41.19 -23.93 -22.59
C ALA A 24 39.74 -24.28 -22.89
N PHE A 25 39.38 -25.56 -22.97
CA PHE A 25 37.98 -26.03 -23.11
C PHE A 25 37.19 -25.94 -21.78
N VAL A 26 37.84 -26.17 -20.66
CA VAL A 26 37.27 -25.99 -19.31
C VAL A 26 37.24 -24.53 -18.90
N LEU A 27 38.11 -23.67 -19.47
CA LEU A 27 38.13 -22.23 -19.31
C LEU A 27 37.44 -21.54 -20.50
N ASP A 28 36.29 -22.05 -20.92
CA ASP A 28 35.40 -21.24 -21.77
C ASP A 28 35.19 -19.87 -21.08
N PRO A 29 35.42 -18.75 -21.78
CA PRO A 29 35.19 -17.41 -21.21
C PRO A 29 33.81 -17.23 -20.58
N SER A 30 32.80 -18.00 -21.02
CA SER A 30 31.46 -18.04 -20.40
C SER A 30 31.49 -18.71 -19.02
N THR A 31 32.22 -19.83 -18.85
CA THR A 31 32.35 -20.50 -17.55
C THR A 31 33.26 -19.76 -16.58
N LEU A 32 34.23 -18.98 -17.08
CA LEU A 32 35.02 -18.08 -16.25
C LEU A 32 34.20 -16.88 -15.80
N SER A 33 33.41 -16.28 -16.68
CA SER A 33 32.47 -15.21 -16.29
C SER A 33 31.46 -15.76 -15.28
N ASP A 34 30.92 -16.96 -15.49
CA ASP A 34 29.99 -17.60 -14.58
C ASP A 34 30.65 -17.98 -13.23
N PHE A 35 31.95 -18.33 -13.22
CA PHE A 35 32.70 -18.59 -11.98
C PHE A 35 33.02 -17.30 -11.21
N PHE A 36 33.32 -16.19 -11.89
CA PHE A 36 33.50 -14.87 -11.28
C PHE A 36 32.15 -14.22 -10.96
N ASP A 37 31.09 -14.49 -11.71
CA ASP A 37 29.71 -14.11 -11.37
C ASP A 37 29.11 -15.00 -10.26
N SER A 38 29.62 -16.23 -10.03
CA SER A 38 29.17 -17.09 -8.93
C SER A 38 29.49 -16.50 -7.56
N SER A 39 30.51 -15.64 -7.42
CA SER A 39 30.72 -14.87 -6.19
C SER A 39 29.62 -13.83 -5.98
N LYS A 40 29.08 -13.24 -7.05
CA LYS A 40 27.94 -12.30 -7.01
C LYS A 40 26.58 -13.00 -6.85
N ILE A 41 26.48 -14.31 -7.12
CA ILE A 41 25.25 -15.10 -6.93
C ILE A 41 24.87 -15.20 -5.44
N ASN A 42 25.81 -15.04 -4.52
CA ASN A 42 25.55 -15.05 -3.09
C ASN A 42 25.27 -13.66 -2.48
N GLU A 43 25.27 -12.62 -3.29
CA GLU A 43 25.11 -11.22 -2.86
C GLU A 43 23.80 -10.65 -3.38
N VAL A 44 22.91 -10.29 -2.48
CA VAL A 44 21.62 -9.65 -2.81
C VAL A 44 21.81 -8.16 -3.08
N GLY A 45 22.90 -7.60 -2.61
CA GLY A 45 23.27 -6.21 -2.85
C GLY A 45 24.49 -5.77 -2.05
N GLU A 46 24.83 -4.49 -2.18
CA GLU A 46 25.98 -3.87 -1.50
C GLU A 46 25.63 -2.43 -1.11
N VAL A 47 26.14 -1.97 0.01
CA VAL A 47 26.00 -0.60 0.52
C VAL A 47 27.37 -0.08 0.94
N ASP A 48 27.89 0.94 0.27
CA ASP A 48 29.18 1.58 0.55
C ASP A 48 30.34 0.56 0.71
N GLY A 49 30.34 -0.53 -0.07
CA GLY A 49 31.33 -1.60 -0.02
C GLY A 49 30.98 -2.75 0.95
N GLU A 50 29.94 -2.62 1.76
CA GLU A 50 29.45 -3.71 2.60
C GLU A 50 28.44 -4.59 1.88
N THR A 51 28.75 -5.84 1.74
CA THR A 51 27.90 -6.84 1.07
C THR A 51 26.68 -7.20 1.90
N ILE A 52 25.53 -7.38 1.26
CA ILE A 52 24.32 -7.97 1.81
C ILE A 52 24.24 -9.40 1.26
N SER A 53 24.47 -10.39 2.14
CA SER A 53 24.47 -11.78 1.74
C SER A 53 23.06 -12.30 1.49
N ARG A 54 22.98 -13.36 0.66
CA ARG A 54 21.72 -14.06 0.39
C ARG A 54 21.12 -14.67 1.67
N GLN A 55 21.97 -15.17 2.56
CA GLN A 55 21.54 -15.76 3.82
C GLN A 55 20.93 -14.69 4.74
N GLU A 56 21.64 -13.60 5.00
CA GLU A 56 21.16 -12.46 5.80
C GLU A 56 19.79 -11.95 5.32
N TYR A 57 19.65 -11.78 4.01
CA TYR A 57 18.41 -11.33 3.42
C TYR A 57 17.27 -12.34 3.55
N ALA A 58 17.56 -13.64 3.33
CA ALA A 58 16.56 -14.71 3.43
C ALA A 58 16.05 -14.88 4.86
N GLU A 59 16.96 -14.85 5.86
CA GLU A 59 16.61 -14.94 7.29
C GLU A 59 15.75 -13.75 7.74
N ALA A 60 16.11 -12.54 7.30
CA ALA A 60 15.34 -11.34 7.59
C ALA A 60 13.94 -11.39 6.94
N LEU A 61 13.85 -11.92 5.71
CA LEU A 61 12.60 -12.08 4.98
C LEU A 61 11.66 -13.09 5.66
N ASP A 62 12.19 -14.23 6.06
CA ASP A 62 11.42 -15.27 6.76
C ASP A 62 10.91 -14.76 8.12
N THR A 63 11.79 -14.11 8.89
CA THR A 63 11.44 -13.49 10.16
C THR A 63 10.33 -12.46 10.00
N TYR A 64 10.41 -11.59 8.98
CA TYR A 64 9.40 -10.58 8.73
C TYR A 64 8.05 -11.19 8.32
N LYS A 65 8.05 -12.21 7.45
CA LYS A 65 6.85 -12.93 7.04
C LYS A 65 6.16 -13.61 8.22
N THR A 66 6.93 -14.32 9.04
CA THR A 66 6.42 -15.00 10.24
C THR A 66 5.77 -14.02 11.21
N ARG A 67 6.42 -12.89 11.50
CA ARG A 67 5.85 -11.81 12.35
C ARG A 67 4.56 -11.21 11.78
N SER A 68 4.41 -11.20 10.48
CA SER A 68 3.24 -10.67 9.77
C SER A 68 2.13 -11.71 9.55
N ASN A 69 2.20 -12.87 10.20
CA ASN A 69 1.27 -14.01 10.02
C ASN A 69 1.08 -14.40 8.54
N ASN A 70 2.09 -14.23 7.70
CA ASN A 70 2.08 -14.48 6.26
C ASN A 70 0.97 -13.72 5.47
N ASN A 71 0.43 -12.63 6.01
CA ASN A 71 -0.66 -11.85 5.39
C ASN A 71 -0.18 -10.77 4.40
N ILE A 72 1.09 -10.81 4.00
CA ILE A 72 1.71 -9.84 3.09
C ILE A 72 2.26 -10.51 1.84
N SER A 73 2.29 -9.78 0.72
CA SER A 73 2.90 -10.30 -0.50
C SER A 73 4.42 -10.49 -0.35
N ASN A 74 4.98 -11.43 -1.09
CA ASN A 74 6.43 -11.68 -1.11
C ASN A 74 7.21 -10.40 -1.47
N MET A 75 6.72 -9.62 -2.42
CA MET A 75 7.39 -8.39 -2.87
C MET A 75 7.27 -7.27 -1.85
N GLN A 76 6.16 -7.16 -1.15
CA GLN A 76 6.01 -6.20 -0.05
C GLN A 76 6.98 -6.53 1.08
N ALA A 77 7.07 -7.81 1.47
CA ALA A 77 8.05 -8.29 2.44
C ALA A 77 9.48 -7.98 1.97
N ALA A 78 9.81 -8.35 0.72
CA ALA A 78 11.12 -8.10 0.10
C ALA A 78 11.51 -6.61 0.11
N ARG A 79 10.55 -5.72 -0.16
CA ARG A 79 10.78 -4.26 -0.13
C ARG A 79 11.02 -3.75 1.27
N THR A 80 10.21 -4.17 2.24
CA THR A 80 10.32 -3.73 3.63
C THR A 80 11.62 -4.21 4.26
N VAL A 81 11.96 -5.49 4.07
CA VAL A 81 13.20 -6.08 4.59
C VAL A 81 14.43 -5.40 3.98
N TRP A 82 14.42 -5.16 2.68
CA TRP A 82 15.51 -4.43 2.00
C TRP A 82 15.72 -3.04 2.59
N GLU A 83 14.66 -2.25 2.74
CA GLU A 83 14.75 -0.91 3.34
C GLU A 83 15.24 -0.97 4.80
N SER A 84 14.90 -2.03 5.54
CA SER A 84 15.43 -2.24 6.89
C SER A 84 16.92 -2.53 6.88
N ILE A 85 17.39 -3.46 6.05
CA ILE A 85 18.80 -3.81 5.93
C ILE A 85 19.62 -2.59 5.46
N LEU A 86 19.13 -1.86 4.43
CA LEU A 86 19.78 -0.63 3.99
C LEU A 86 19.91 0.38 5.13
N ARG A 87 18.85 0.55 5.90
CA ARG A 87 18.86 1.46 7.04
C ARG A 87 19.89 1.05 8.08
N ASP A 88 19.93 -0.22 8.41
CA ASP A 88 20.86 -0.74 9.41
C ASP A 88 22.31 -0.60 8.95
N LYS A 89 22.63 -0.95 7.70
CA LYS A 89 23.97 -0.80 7.13
C LYS A 89 24.41 0.66 7.06
N ILE A 90 23.59 1.55 6.49
CA ILE A 90 23.88 2.97 6.37
C ILE A 90 24.10 3.61 7.75
N TYR A 91 23.23 3.34 8.72
CA TYR A 91 23.41 3.87 10.07
C TYR A 91 24.61 3.26 10.78
N SER A 92 24.88 1.96 10.61
CA SER A 92 26.03 1.29 11.25
C SER A 92 27.33 2.01 10.94
N SER A 93 27.60 2.29 9.66
CA SER A 93 28.76 3.04 9.22
C SER A 93 28.83 4.45 9.84
N GLN A 94 27.70 5.17 9.87
CA GLN A 94 27.66 6.52 10.42
C GLN A 94 27.84 6.54 11.95
N LEU A 95 27.27 5.55 12.66
CA LEU A 95 27.39 5.41 14.11
C LEU A 95 28.82 5.08 14.53
N GLU A 96 29.48 4.19 13.78
CA GLU A 96 30.88 3.85 13.99
C GLU A 96 31.80 5.06 13.80
N ASN A 97 31.64 5.77 12.65
CA ASN A 97 32.40 6.97 12.35
C ASN A 97 32.19 8.10 13.38
N ALA A 98 30.99 8.20 13.95
CA ALA A 98 30.68 9.17 15.00
C ALA A 98 31.08 8.73 16.41
N GLY A 99 31.52 7.48 16.61
CA GLY A 99 31.86 6.90 17.90
C GLY A 99 30.66 6.75 18.84
N ILE A 100 29.45 6.58 18.32
CA ILE A 100 28.23 6.48 19.10
C ILE A 100 28.07 5.05 19.60
N THR A 101 28.16 4.90 20.93
CA THR A 101 27.90 3.64 21.64
C THR A 101 26.75 3.83 22.62
N VAL A 102 26.04 2.74 22.89
CA VAL A 102 24.93 2.69 23.85
C VAL A 102 25.18 1.51 24.78
N GLY A 103 25.19 1.77 26.08
CA GLY A 103 25.40 0.74 27.12
C GLY A 103 24.11 -0.07 27.39
N GLU A 104 24.27 -1.27 27.94
CA GLU A 104 23.14 -2.11 28.37
C GLU A 104 22.21 -1.38 29.35
N THR A 105 22.77 -0.57 30.24
CA THR A 105 22.02 0.24 31.21
C THR A 105 21.10 1.25 30.52
N ASP A 106 21.56 1.87 29.43
CA ASP A 106 20.78 2.86 28.69
C ASP A 106 19.60 2.18 27.98
N VAL A 107 19.85 1.00 27.39
CA VAL A 107 18.81 0.18 26.77
C VAL A 107 17.77 -0.25 27.81
N LEU A 108 18.22 -0.79 28.94
CA LEU A 108 17.34 -1.21 30.01
C LEU A 108 16.49 -0.06 30.54
N ASN A 109 17.10 1.12 30.80
CA ASN A 109 16.36 2.30 31.23
C ASN A 109 15.33 2.76 30.18
N THR A 110 15.66 2.66 28.89
CA THR A 110 14.72 3.00 27.80
C THR A 110 13.52 2.06 27.81
N ILE A 111 13.75 0.75 28.00
CA ILE A 111 12.69 -0.27 28.10
C ILE A 111 11.81 -0.01 29.33
N ILE A 112 12.42 0.17 30.49
CA ILE A 112 11.73 0.44 31.76
C ILE A 112 10.83 1.68 31.65
N ASN A 113 11.29 2.73 30.98
CA ASN A 113 10.52 3.97 30.83
C ASN A 113 9.50 3.93 29.69
N SER A 114 9.38 2.82 28.94
CA SER A 114 8.40 2.70 27.88
C SER A 114 6.98 2.54 28.43
N PRO A 115 5.96 3.20 27.86
CA PRO A 115 4.58 3.08 28.32
C PRO A 115 4.05 1.64 28.33
N SER A 116 4.52 0.81 27.39
CA SER A 116 4.12 -0.61 27.28
C SER A 116 4.60 -1.45 28.48
N ILE A 117 5.72 -1.11 29.08
CA ILE A 117 6.24 -1.78 30.28
C ILE A 117 5.66 -1.15 31.53
N GLN A 118 5.64 0.18 31.61
CA GLN A 118 5.12 0.93 32.76
C GLN A 118 3.63 0.65 33.06
N GLN A 119 2.83 0.32 32.05
CA GLN A 119 1.40 0.05 32.16
C GLN A 119 1.06 -1.44 32.09
N ASN A 120 2.05 -2.32 32.03
CA ASN A 120 1.79 -3.76 31.96
C ASN A 120 1.35 -4.27 33.34
N PRO A 121 0.14 -4.83 33.49
CA PRO A 121 -0.40 -5.32 34.77
C PRO A 121 0.54 -6.32 35.47
N GLN A 122 1.35 -7.07 34.74
CA GLN A 122 2.30 -8.04 35.28
C GLN A 122 3.40 -7.39 36.15
N PHE A 123 3.71 -6.12 35.89
CA PHE A 123 4.80 -5.39 36.54
C PHE A 123 4.31 -4.22 37.41
N LEU A 124 3.04 -4.24 37.80
CA LEU A 124 2.46 -3.27 38.71
C LEU A 124 2.40 -3.83 40.12
N ASN A 125 2.75 -2.99 41.13
CA ASN A 125 2.57 -3.33 42.54
C ASN A 125 1.08 -3.20 42.96
N GLU A 126 0.79 -3.52 44.22
CA GLU A 126 -0.58 -3.44 44.77
C GLU A 126 -1.21 -2.04 44.68
N ALA A 127 -0.39 -1.00 44.60
CA ALA A 127 -0.84 0.38 44.43
C ALA A 127 -1.06 0.78 42.95
N GLY A 128 -0.86 -0.15 41.99
CA GLY A 128 -0.99 0.11 40.58
C GLY A 128 0.17 0.88 39.95
N LEU A 129 1.31 0.96 40.64
CA LEU A 129 2.53 1.61 40.16
C LEU A 129 3.52 0.57 39.65
N PHE A 130 4.31 0.95 38.65
CA PHE A 130 5.33 0.08 38.08
C PHE A 130 6.37 -0.33 39.14
N ASP A 131 6.60 -1.64 39.24
CA ASP A 131 7.59 -2.25 40.14
C ASP A 131 8.83 -2.70 39.33
N LYS A 132 9.89 -1.91 39.42
CA LYS A 132 11.15 -2.16 38.73
C LYS A 132 11.80 -3.47 39.16
N ASP A 133 11.75 -3.79 40.46
CA ASP A 133 12.41 -4.98 40.98
C ASP A 133 11.72 -6.25 40.53
N SER A 134 10.39 -6.23 40.47
CA SER A 134 9.58 -7.31 39.89
C SER A 134 9.91 -7.53 38.40
N PHE A 135 10.05 -6.44 37.62
CA PHE A 135 10.46 -6.53 36.23
C PHE A 135 11.86 -7.10 36.03
N LEU A 136 12.83 -6.66 36.84
CA LEU A 136 14.20 -7.17 36.78
C LEU A 136 14.27 -8.65 37.18
N GLN A 137 13.50 -9.06 38.19
CA GLN A 137 13.41 -10.47 38.59
C GLN A 137 12.79 -11.33 37.45
N PHE A 138 11.73 -10.83 36.84
CA PHE A 138 11.14 -11.51 35.67
C PHE A 138 12.16 -11.70 34.54
N LEU A 139 12.97 -10.72 34.20
CA LEU A 139 14.00 -10.84 33.18
C LEU A 139 15.06 -11.89 33.55
N LYS A 140 15.45 -11.92 34.84
CA LYS A 140 16.40 -12.91 35.36
C LYS A 140 15.83 -14.32 35.27
N ASP A 141 14.62 -14.51 35.75
CA ASP A 141 13.93 -15.82 35.72
C ASP A 141 13.73 -16.30 34.28
N THR A 142 13.38 -15.39 33.36
CA THR A 142 13.24 -15.69 31.92
C THR A 142 14.57 -16.13 31.30
N LYS A 143 15.68 -15.50 31.69
CA LYS A 143 17.02 -15.85 31.19
C LYS A 143 17.49 -17.21 31.70
N GLU A 144 17.12 -17.57 32.93
CA GLU A 144 17.49 -18.83 33.58
C GLU A 144 16.50 -19.97 33.27
N SER A 145 15.39 -19.68 32.57
CA SER A 145 14.35 -20.66 32.20
C SER A 145 14.88 -21.71 31.21
N GLU A 146 14.38 -22.93 31.31
CA GLU A 146 14.61 -23.99 30.31
C GLU A 146 13.99 -23.66 28.94
N ASP A 147 12.88 -22.91 28.91
CA ASP A 147 12.29 -22.40 27.68
C ASP A 147 13.02 -21.14 27.19
N GLN A 148 13.97 -21.35 26.30
CA GLN A 148 14.77 -20.27 25.73
C GLN A 148 14.03 -19.38 24.71
N ASN A 149 12.81 -19.73 24.29
CA ASN A 149 12.07 -18.96 23.29
C ASN A 149 11.71 -17.56 23.82
N LEU A 150 11.26 -17.48 25.08
CA LEU A 150 10.91 -16.22 25.70
C LEU A 150 12.15 -15.33 25.91
N TRP A 151 13.28 -15.92 26.34
CA TRP A 151 14.54 -15.19 26.44
C TRP A 151 15.03 -14.70 25.09
N SER A 152 14.95 -15.51 24.04
CA SER A 152 15.31 -15.10 22.69
C SER A 152 14.47 -13.92 22.20
N ALA A 153 13.16 -13.93 22.49
CA ALA A 153 12.28 -12.80 22.17
C ALA A 153 12.69 -11.51 22.89
N TRP A 154 13.01 -11.60 24.19
CA TRP A 154 13.50 -10.46 24.97
C TRP A 154 14.88 -9.97 24.49
N SER A 155 15.82 -10.88 24.22
CA SER A 155 17.15 -10.56 23.68
C SER A 155 17.05 -9.81 22.35
N ASN A 156 16.19 -10.25 21.46
CA ASN A 156 15.90 -9.57 20.19
C ASN A 156 15.31 -8.17 20.44
N TYR A 157 14.38 -8.05 21.38
CA TYR A 157 13.79 -6.75 21.75
C TYR A 157 14.85 -5.80 22.33
N PHE A 158 15.73 -6.27 23.21
CA PHE A 158 16.86 -5.47 23.73
C PHE A 158 17.77 -4.99 22.60
N SER A 159 18.11 -5.87 21.65
CA SER A 159 18.94 -5.52 20.49
C SER A 159 18.26 -4.46 19.60
N GLU A 160 16.96 -4.61 19.37
CA GLU A 160 16.16 -3.66 18.57
C GLU A 160 16.09 -2.29 19.25
N VAL A 161 15.81 -2.24 20.57
CA VAL A 161 15.78 -1.00 21.33
C VAL A 161 17.16 -0.35 21.35
N GLY A 162 18.24 -1.11 21.51
CA GLY A 162 19.61 -0.62 21.46
C GLY A 162 19.96 0.01 20.12
N SER A 163 19.57 -0.64 19.02
CA SER A 163 19.77 -0.13 17.66
C SER A 163 18.97 1.15 17.41
N ASN A 164 17.72 1.19 17.89
CA ASN A 164 16.89 2.39 17.80
C ASN A 164 17.51 3.55 18.62
N LEU A 165 17.95 3.29 19.83
CA LEU A 165 18.54 4.28 20.70
C LEU A 165 19.83 4.89 20.13
N LYS A 166 20.69 4.06 19.51
CA LYS A 166 21.87 4.54 18.75
C LYS A 166 21.46 5.48 17.62
N ARG A 167 20.48 5.09 16.80
CA ARG A 167 19.98 5.92 15.70
C ARG A 167 19.35 7.22 16.19
N ASP A 168 18.56 7.16 17.24
CA ASP A 168 17.94 8.33 17.85
C ASP A 168 18.99 9.28 18.44
N THR A 169 20.04 8.74 19.06
CA THR A 169 21.18 9.52 19.55
C THR A 169 21.87 10.25 18.41
N TYR A 170 22.17 9.57 17.31
CA TYR A 170 22.76 10.17 16.10
C TYR A 170 21.87 11.29 15.55
N ASN A 171 20.59 11.00 15.34
CA ASN A 171 19.64 11.97 14.83
C ASN A 171 19.46 13.17 15.76
N ASN A 172 19.44 12.93 17.06
CA ASN A 172 19.33 13.98 18.07
C ASN A 172 20.60 14.85 18.17
N LEU A 173 21.78 14.27 17.97
CA LEU A 173 23.04 15.04 17.89
C LEU A 173 23.03 15.95 16.67
N ILE A 174 22.63 15.45 15.50
CA ILE A 174 22.45 16.28 14.29
C ILE A 174 21.42 17.37 14.58
N LYS A 175 20.26 17.03 15.14
CA LYS A 175 19.20 17.98 15.48
C LYS A 175 19.66 19.03 16.47
N ALA A 176 20.48 18.66 17.44
CA ALA A 176 21.06 19.59 18.42
C ALA A 176 22.09 20.54 17.80
N GLY A 177 22.87 20.02 16.83
CA GLY A 177 23.83 20.83 16.05
C GLY A 177 23.17 21.75 15.00
N LEU A 178 21.93 21.47 14.64
CA LEU A 178 21.13 22.32 13.75
C LEU A 178 20.35 23.34 14.56
N GLY A 179 20.46 24.58 14.16
CA GLY A 179 19.73 25.65 14.82
C GLY A 179 19.86 26.96 14.09
N ALA A 180 19.03 27.92 14.45
CA ALA A 180 19.09 29.26 13.93
C ALA A 180 19.65 30.22 14.99
N SER A 181 20.54 31.13 14.59
CA SER A 181 21.02 32.21 15.41
C SER A 181 20.03 33.36 15.48
N LEU A 182 20.16 34.25 16.49
CA LEU A 182 19.37 35.47 16.55
C LEU A 182 19.56 36.35 15.32
N LYS A 183 20.76 36.34 14.72
CA LYS A 183 21.05 37.09 13.50
C LYS A 183 20.33 36.54 12.29
N GLU A 184 20.20 35.21 12.18
CA GLU A 184 19.37 34.59 11.14
C GLU A 184 17.89 34.86 11.35
N GLY A 185 17.42 34.89 12.59
CA GLY A 185 16.08 35.34 12.93
C GLY A 185 15.81 36.80 12.50
N GLU A 186 16.77 37.71 12.75
CA GLU A 186 16.72 39.09 12.27
C GLU A 186 16.67 39.16 10.73
N LEU A 187 17.56 38.39 10.06
CA LEU A 187 17.58 38.34 8.58
C LEU A 187 16.25 37.82 8.04
N SER A 188 15.73 36.75 8.60
CA SER A 188 14.42 36.20 8.20
C SER A 188 13.29 37.22 8.38
N TYR A 189 13.30 37.96 9.48
CA TYR A 189 12.36 39.06 9.68
C TYR A 189 12.50 40.15 8.61
N GLN A 190 13.73 40.58 8.29
CA GLN A 190 13.99 41.58 7.26
C GLN A 190 13.54 41.08 5.87
N GLU A 191 13.83 39.81 5.55
CA GLU A 191 13.41 39.20 4.27
C GLU A 191 11.86 39.11 4.14
N ASP A 192 11.18 38.84 5.24
CA ASP A 192 9.70 38.79 5.25
C ASP A 192 9.05 40.17 5.13
N ASN A 193 9.64 41.22 5.72
CA ASN A 193 8.97 42.51 5.98
C ASN A 193 9.67 43.69 5.33
N ALA A 194 10.92 43.59 4.88
CA ALA A 194 11.54 44.65 4.11
C ALA A 194 10.89 44.76 2.72
N LEU A 195 10.62 45.99 2.32
CA LEU A 195 9.99 46.28 1.05
C LEU A 195 10.97 46.99 0.10
N LEU A 196 10.84 46.69 -1.17
CA LEU A 196 11.59 47.38 -2.21
C LEU A 196 10.69 47.83 -3.34
N SER A 197 11.05 48.97 -3.90
CA SER A 197 10.44 49.52 -5.11
C SER A 197 11.53 49.67 -6.17
N ALA A 198 11.21 49.36 -7.40
CA ALA A 198 12.15 49.41 -8.50
C ALA A 198 11.45 49.74 -9.83
N ASP A 199 12.18 50.36 -10.71
CA ASP A 199 11.84 50.47 -12.13
C ASP A 199 12.50 49.31 -12.87
N VAL A 200 11.74 48.58 -13.68
CA VAL A 200 12.15 47.31 -14.30
C VAL A 200 11.89 47.35 -15.80
N VAL A 201 12.88 46.95 -16.56
CA VAL A 201 12.77 46.59 -17.98
C VAL A 201 12.84 45.05 -18.05
N TYR A 202 11.87 44.45 -18.69
CA TYR A 202 11.75 43.03 -18.86
C TYR A 202 11.66 42.63 -20.32
N ILE A 203 12.54 41.80 -20.78
CA ILE A 203 12.53 41.24 -22.13
C ILE A 203 12.31 39.73 -22.01
N PRO A 204 11.09 39.24 -22.37
CA PRO A 204 10.76 37.84 -22.25
C PRO A 204 11.54 36.97 -23.23
N PHE A 205 11.83 35.71 -22.88
CA PHE A 205 12.41 34.75 -23.81
C PHE A 205 11.53 34.54 -25.04
N SER A 206 10.22 34.68 -24.94
CA SER A 206 9.29 34.62 -26.08
C SER A 206 9.47 35.70 -27.14
N SER A 207 10.19 36.82 -26.83
CA SER A 207 10.52 37.86 -27.81
C SER A 207 11.52 37.36 -28.89
N ILE A 208 12.23 36.29 -28.61
CA ILE A 208 13.13 35.63 -29.56
C ILE A 208 12.47 34.39 -30.14
N PRO A 209 12.18 34.31 -31.45
CA PRO A 209 11.61 33.12 -32.07
C PRO A 209 12.53 31.89 -31.86
N ASP A 210 11.92 30.72 -31.64
CA ASP A 210 12.68 29.46 -31.46
C ASP A 210 13.49 29.09 -32.70
N SER A 211 13.06 29.54 -33.87
CA SER A 211 13.79 29.33 -35.14
C SER A 211 15.19 29.95 -35.20
N LEU A 212 15.43 30.95 -34.36
CA LEU A 212 16.77 31.60 -34.25
C LEU A 212 17.72 30.87 -33.30
N VAL A 213 17.25 29.82 -32.62
CA VAL A 213 18.01 29.08 -31.61
C VAL A 213 17.99 27.59 -31.93
N SER A 214 19.10 27.08 -32.38
CA SER A 214 19.24 25.64 -32.63
C SER A 214 20.00 24.98 -31.46
N ILE A 215 19.53 23.82 -31.00
CA ILE A 215 20.17 23.03 -29.95
C ILE A 215 20.61 21.70 -30.57
N LYS A 216 21.91 21.40 -30.46
CA LYS A 216 22.49 20.13 -30.91
C LYS A 216 22.36 19.06 -29.81
N ASN A 217 22.30 17.80 -30.23
CA ASN A 217 22.27 16.67 -29.27
C ASN A 217 23.49 16.63 -28.35
N SER A 218 24.67 17.05 -28.86
CA SER A 218 25.89 17.15 -28.06
C SER A 218 25.78 18.17 -26.92
N GLU A 219 25.02 19.25 -27.11
CA GLU A 219 24.80 20.25 -26.04
C GLU A 219 23.86 19.69 -24.96
N VAL A 220 22.88 18.89 -25.37
CA VAL A 220 22.00 18.16 -24.42
C VAL A 220 22.83 17.16 -23.62
N GLU A 221 23.72 16.42 -24.27
CA GLU A 221 24.59 15.45 -23.63
C GLU A 221 25.57 16.11 -22.65
N SER A 222 26.21 17.24 -23.04
CA SER A 222 27.07 18.02 -22.14
C SER A 222 26.29 18.48 -20.91
N TYR A 223 25.10 19.02 -21.10
CA TYR A 223 24.25 19.49 -19.99
C TYR A 223 23.89 18.37 -19.03
N VAL A 224 23.53 17.17 -19.53
CA VAL A 224 23.28 16.00 -18.72
C VAL A 224 24.51 15.57 -17.92
N ASN A 225 25.68 15.55 -18.57
CA ASN A 225 26.95 15.18 -17.94
C ASN A 225 27.40 16.20 -16.86
N GLU A 226 27.12 17.48 -17.05
CA GLU A 226 27.40 18.55 -16.09
C GLU A 226 26.41 18.54 -14.89
N ASN A 227 25.23 17.90 -15.04
CA ASN A 227 24.21 17.85 -14.02
C ASN A 227 23.80 16.41 -13.65
N PRO A 228 24.76 15.50 -13.33
CA PRO A 228 24.49 14.07 -13.21
C PRO A 228 23.46 13.74 -12.13
N SER A 229 23.43 14.48 -11.03
CA SER A 229 22.47 14.26 -9.94
C SER A 229 21.00 14.46 -10.34
N ALA A 230 20.74 15.29 -11.37
CA ALA A 230 19.40 15.55 -11.88
C ALA A 230 18.95 14.56 -12.96
N TYR A 231 19.91 13.87 -13.60
CA TYR A 231 19.65 12.99 -14.75
C TYR A 231 20.08 11.54 -14.55
N LYS A 232 20.50 11.15 -13.34
CA LYS A 232 20.71 9.74 -12.99
C LYS A 232 19.35 9.04 -12.87
N VAL A 233 19.17 7.94 -13.59
CA VAL A 233 17.92 7.17 -13.63
C VAL A 233 18.17 5.71 -13.32
N GLU A 234 17.17 5.06 -12.73
CA GLU A 234 17.13 3.62 -12.55
C GLU A 234 16.64 2.93 -13.82
N ALA A 235 16.99 1.65 -13.96
CA ALA A 235 16.50 0.84 -15.07
C ALA A 235 14.95 0.78 -15.06
N SER A 236 14.35 1.00 -16.24
CA SER A 236 12.91 0.93 -16.40
C SER A 236 12.49 0.39 -17.77
N ARG A 237 11.26 -0.07 -17.86
CA ARG A 237 10.65 -0.59 -19.09
C ARG A 237 9.31 0.11 -19.32
N ASP A 238 9.02 0.42 -20.58
CA ASP A 238 7.71 0.93 -21.00
C ASP A 238 7.04 -0.14 -21.86
N LEU A 239 5.79 -0.42 -21.57
CA LEU A 239 4.97 -1.37 -22.28
C LEU A 239 3.74 -0.67 -22.86
N ALA A 240 3.25 -1.20 -23.99
CA ALA A 240 1.87 -1.05 -24.41
C ALA A 240 1.22 -2.44 -24.37
N TYR A 241 -0.05 -2.53 -23.99
CA TYR A 241 -0.71 -3.82 -23.93
C TYR A 241 -2.20 -3.74 -24.29
N VAL A 242 -2.73 -4.85 -24.78
CA VAL A 242 -4.16 -5.09 -24.97
C VAL A 242 -4.59 -6.18 -24.00
N GLN A 243 -5.71 -5.97 -23.33
CA GLN A 243 -6.32 -6.91 -22.39
C GLN A 243 -7.55 -7.57 -23.03
N PHE A 244 -7.60 -8.88 -22.97
CA PHE A 244 -8.70 -9.73 -23.42
C PHE A 244 -9.37 -10.32 -22.18
N ASN A 245 -10.43 -9.64 -21.72
CA ASN A 245 -11.15 -10.08 -20.53
C ASN A 245 -12.01 -11.30 -20.82
N ILE A 246 -12.03 -12.25 -19.90
CA ILE A 246 -12.97 -13.35 -19.86
C ILE A 246 -14.10 -12.93 -18.92
N SER A 247 -15.27 -12.68 -19.50
CA SER A 247 -16.48 -12.32 -18.75
C SER A 247 -17.66 -13.07 -19.31
N PRO A 248 -18.62 -13.51 -18.49
CA PRO A 248 -19.78 -14.24 -18.95
C PRO A 248 -20.54 -13.44 -20.01
N THR A 249 -20.79 -14.07 -21.15
CA THR A 249 -21.59 -13.51 -22.25
C THR A 249 -23.08 -13.53 -21.89
N ALA A 250 -23.90 -12.89 -22.71
CA ALA A 250 -25.35 -12.98 -22.57
C ALA A 250 -25.85 -14.42 -22.73
N GLU A 251 -25.18 -15.20 -23.60
CA GLU A 251 -25.48 -16.60 -23.82
C GLU A 251 -25.12 -17.47 -22.62
N ASP A 252 -23.94 -17.27 -22.06
CA ASP A 252 -23.51 -17.93 -20.79
C ASP A 252 -24.54 -17.67 -19.69
N LYS A 253 -24.94 -16.41 -19.52
CA LYS A 253 -25.94 -16.00 -18.53
C LYS A 253 -27.29 -16.70 -18.76
N GLU A 254 -27.75 -16.80 -19.99
CA GLU A 254 -29.02 -17.43 -20.31
C GLU A 254 -28.97 -18.95 -20.05
N VAL A 255 -27.87 -19.61 -20.41
CA VAL A 255 -27.66 -21.04 -20.13
C VAL A 255 -27.71 -21.31 -18.63
N ILE A 256 -26.99 -20.50 -17.81
CA ILE A 256 -26.99 -20.67 -16.34
C ILE A 256 -28.38 -20.38 -15.76
N LYS A 257 -29.04 -19.33 -16.22
CA LYS A 257 -30.39 -18.97 -15.80
C LYS A 257 -31.40 -20.07 -16.07
N ASN A 258 -31.36 -20.67 -17.27
CA ASN A 258 -32.23 -21.78 -17.64
C ASN A 258 -31.92 -23.04 -16.84
N ASN A 259 -30.66 -23.30 -16.57
CA ASN A 259 -30.23 -24.37 -15.67
C ASN A 259 -30.84 -24.20 -14.29
N VAL A 260 -30.70 -22.99 -13.70
CA VAL A 260 -31.26 -22.68 -12.36
C VAL A 260 -32.78 -22.77 -12.37
N ALA A 261 -33.45 -22.34 -13.46
CA ALA A 261 -34.90 -22.46 -13.57
C ALA A 261 -35.37 -23.93 -13.55
N SER A 262 -34.61 -24.86 -14.10
CA SER A 262 -34.95 -26.28 -14.13
C SER A 262 -35.00 -26.92 -12.74
N TYR A 263 -34.34 -26.34 -11.75
CA TYR A 263 -34.37 -26.83 -10.36
C TYR A 263 -35.62 -26.38 -9.58
N LEU A 264 -36.50 -25.58 -10.15
CA LEU A 264 -37.77 -25.24 -9.51
C LEU A 264 -38.77 -26.41 -9.50
N GLU A 265 -38.82 -27.15 -10.61
CA GLU A 265 -39.75 -28.25 -10.81
C GLU A 265 -39.08 -29.61 -10.59
N ASP A 266 -39.91 -30.66 -10.39
CA ASP A 266 -39.43 -32.04 -10.31
C ASP A 266 -38.86 -32.46 -11.66
N ARG A 267 -37.78 -33.25 -11.65
CA ARG A 267 -37.14 -33.75 -12.88
C ARG A 267 -36.85 -35.24 -12.79
N GLU A 268 -36.92 -35.91 -13.91
CA GLU A 268 -36.45 -37.30 -14.05
C GLU A 268 -34.93 -37.34 -14.18
N ASP A 269 -34.28 -38.22 -13.47
CA ASP A 269 -32.88 -38.54 -13.61
C ASP A 269 -32.68 -40.06 -13.57
N VAL A 270 -31.48 -40.52 -13.89
CA VAL A 270 -31.15 -41.95 -13.84
C VAL A 270 -30.14 -42.18 -12.75
N ASN A 271 -30.52 -43.00 -11.78
CA ASN A 271 -29.58 -43.40 -10.75
C ASN A 271 -28.41 -44.16 -11.39
N LYS A 272 -27.20 -43.56 -11.31
CA LYS A 272 -25.99 -44.10 -11.98
C LYS A 272 -25.57 -45.47 -11.48
N ALA A 273 -25.94 -45.84 -10.24
CA ALA A 273 -25.59 -47.12 -9.62
C ALA A 273 -26.58 -48.24 -10.01
N THR A 274 -27.87 -47.90 -10.18
CA THR A 274 -28.94 -48.91 -10.41
C THR A 274 -29.53 -48.86 -11.82
N ALA A 275 -29.17 -47.87 -12.65
CA ALA A 275 -29.76 -47.56 -13.93
C ALA A 275 -31.30 -47.37 -13.94
N GLN A 276 -31.88 -47.13 -12.78
CA GLN A 276 -33.31 -46.89 -12.60
C GLN A 276 -33.64 -45.41 -12.74
N LYS A 277 -34.78 -45.09 -13.38
CA LYS A 277 -35.30 -43.73 -13.36
C LYS A 277 -35.74 -43.33 -11.94
N ILE A 278 -35.26 -42.21 -11.50
CA ILE A 278 -35.61 -41.59 -10.23
C ILE A 278 -36.20 -40.21 -10.51
N THR A 279 -37.09 -39.75 -9.65
CA THR A 279 -37.61 -38.38 -9.67
C THR A 279 -36.87 -37.59 -8.61
N ILE A 280 -36.15 -36.54 -8.98
CA ILE A 280 -35.53 -35.59 -8.06
C ILE A 280 -36.49 -34.43 -7.87
N SER A 281 -36.85 -34.20 -6.62
CA SER A 281 -37.80 -33.13 -6.27
C SER A 281 -37.22 -31.75 -6.54
N GLY A 282 -37.98 -30.89 -7.20
CA GLY A 282 -37.63 -29.48 -7.36
C GLY A 282 -37.84 -28.65 -6.09
N LEU A 283 -37.33 -27.42 -6.05
CA LEU A 283 -37.41 -26.53 -4.90
C LEU A 283 -38.88 -26.28 -4.46
N LYS A 284 -39.82 -26.30 -5.39
CA LYS A 284 -41.25 -26.16 -5.10
C LYS A 284 -41.79 -27.27 -4.18
N ASN A 285 -41.37 -28.49 -4.42
CA ASN A 285 -41.95 -29.69 -3.84
C ASN A 285 -41.12 -30.30 -2.71
N THR A 286 -39.79 -30.01 -2.67
CA THR A 286 -38.93 -30.55 -1.61
C THR A 286 -39.30 -30.02 -0.22
N SER A 287 -39.21 -30.92 0.77
CA SER A 287 -39.26 -30.60 2.21
C SER A 287 -37.89 -30.80 2.89
N ASP A 288 -36.99 -31.55 2.24
CA ASP A 288 -35.61 -31.75 2.71
C ASP A 288 -34.65 -30.89 1.88
N TYR A 289 -34.34 -29.71 2.41
CA TYR A 289 -33.44 -28.77 1.73
C TYR A 289 -32.00 -29.26 1.71
N ASN A 290 -31.54 -30.01 2.74
CA ASN A 290 -30.18 -30.54 2.76
C ASN A 290 -29.95 -31.51 1.60
N LEU A 291 -30.84 -32.47 1.44
CA LEU A 291 -30.79 -33.43 0.32
C LEU A 291 -30.90 -32.69 -1.02
N PHE A 292 -31.81 -31.71 -1.14
CA PHE A 292 -31.95 -30.92 -2.37
C PHE A 292 -30.67 -30.20 -2.77
N PHE A 293 -29.97 -29.58 -1.81
CA PHE A 293 -28.71 -28.88 -2.09
C PHE A 293 -27.57 -29.84 -2.43
N GLU A 294 -27.51 -31.00 -1.80
CA GLU A 294 -26.50 -32.03 -2.07
C GLU A 294 -26.71 -32.63 -3.47
N GLU A 295 -27.94 -33.06 -3.81
CA GLU A 295 -28.25 -33.65 -5.11
C GLU A 295 -28.06 -32.68 -6.28
N ASN A 296 -28.27 -31.38 -6.06
CA ASN A 296 -28.19 -30.36 -7.10
C ASN A 296 -26.89 -29.54 -7.09
N SER A 297 -25.99 -29.80 -6.14
CA SER A 297 -24.65 -29.16 -6.05
C SER A 297 -24.70 -27.63 -6.12
N SER A 298 -25.42 -26.98 -5.21
CA SER A 298 -25.52 -25.52 -5.15
C SER A 298 -24.15 -24.86 -4.95
N ASP A 299 -23.91 -23.75 -5.64
CA ASP A 299 -22.69 -22.96 -5.46
C ASP A 299 -22.75 -22.02 -4.23
N ILE A 300 -23.94 -21.90 -3.63
CA ILE A 300 -24.15 -21.23 -2.34
C ILE A 300 -24.56 -22.24 -1.28
N PRO A 301 -24.14 -22.02 -0.01
CA PRO A 301 -24.46 -22.96 1.06
C PRO A 301 -25.97 -23.01 1.36
N ASN A 302 -26.44 -24.18 1.82
CA ASN A 302 -27.79 -24.31 2.36
C ASN A 302 -27.88 -23.53 3.68
N GLN A 303 -28.29 -22.28 3.60
CA GLN A 303 -28.49 -21.41 4.75
C GLN A 303 -29.83 -20.73 4.65
N GLU A 304 -30.75 -21.08 5.58
CA GLU A 304 -31.98 -20.33 5.76
C GLU A 304 -31.65 -18.97 6.41
N ALA A 305 -31.95 -17.88 5.71
CA ALA A 305 -31.71 -16.53 6.22
C ALA A 305 -33.01 -15.87 6.68
N PHE A 306 -32.98 -15.25 7.87
CA PHE A 306 -34.03 -14.37 8.35
C PHE A 306 -33.86 -12.99 7.74
N LEU A 307 -34.76 -12.61 6.82
CA LEU A 307 -34.63 -11.40 6.01
C LEU A 307 -35.82 -10.47 6.25
N MET A 308 -35.49 -9.18 6.41
CA MET A 308 -36.47 -8.09 6.40
C MET A 308 -36.38 -7.34 5.06
N LYS A 309 -37.26 -6.39 4.84
CA LYS A 309 -37.37 -5.66 3.56
C LYS A 309 -36.02 -5.18 3.00
N ASN A 310 -35.16 -4.64 3.85
CA ASN A 310 -33.86 -4.07 3.42
C ASN A 310 -32.79 -5.13 3.13
N ASP A 311 -32.99 -6.35 3.62
CA ASP A 311 -32.05 -7.47 3.47
C ASP A 311 -32.42 -8.36 2.27
N LEU A 312 -33.63 -8.17 1.72
CA LEU A 312 -34.11 -8.95 0.58
C LEU A 312 -33.41 -8.55 -0.72
N PRO A 313 -33.14 -9.53 -1.61
CA PRO A 313 -32.64 -9.26 -2.95
C PRO A 313 -33.54 -8.26 -3.69
N LYS A 314 -32.97 -7.20 -4.24
CA LYS A 314 -33.72 -6.12 -4.90
C LYS A 314 -34.63 -6.61 -6.01
N ALA A 315 -34.23 -7.69 -6.70
CA ALA A 315 -34.97 -8.25 -7.81
C ALA A 315 -36.32 -8.85 -7.43
N ILE A 316 -36.50 -9.32 -6.17
CA ILE A 316 -37.69 -10.06 -5.73
C ILE A 316 -38.34 -9.47 -4.47
N VAL A 317 -37.88 -8.31 -3.98
CA VAL A 317 -38.31 -7.76 -2.69
C VAL A 317 -39.84 -7.58 -2.59
N ASN A 318 -40.49 -7.04 -3.63
CA ASN A 318 -41.95 -6.78 -3.62
C ASN A 318 -42.73 -8.09 -3.64
N GLU A 319 -42.33 -9.03 -4.49
CA GLU A 319 -42.98 -10.34 -4.62
C GLU A 319 -42.87 -11.15 -3.32
N VAL A 320 -41.71 -11.14 -2.69
CA VAL A 320 -41.44 -11.84 -1.41
C VAL A 320 -42.26 -11.23 -0.28
N LEU A 321 -42.35 -9.89 -0.22
CA LEU A 321 -43.16 -9.25 0.84
C LEU A 321 -44.66 -9.52 0.72
N GLU A 322 -45.17 -9.76 -0.49
CA GLU A 322 -46.56 -10.19 -0.73
C GLU A 322 -46.73 -11.71 -0.60
N GLY A 323 -45.61 -12.46 -0.69
CA GLY A 323 -45.61 -13.91 -0.67
C GLY A 323 -46.03 -14.55 0.63
N LYS A 324 -46.36 -15.86 0.52
CA LYS A 324 -46.75 -16.74 1.62
C LYS A 324 -45.75 -17.89 1.72
N VAL A 325 -45.78 -18.61 2.84
CA VAL A 325 -45.03 -19.86 3.02
C VAL A 325 -45.28 -20.78 1.83
N THR A 326 -44.22 -21.42 1.33
CA THR A 326 -44.12 -22.27 0.13
C THR A 326 -44.02 -21.55 -1.21
N ASN A 327 -44.24 -20.23 -1.28
CA ASN A 327 -44.01 -19.50 -2.54
C ASN A 327 -42.52 -19.57 -2.93
N THR A 328 -42.26 -19.79 -4.22
CA THR A 328 -40.96 -19.81 -4.83
C THR A 328 -40.78 -18.62 -5.77
N PHE A 329 -39.55 -18.14 -5.90
CA PHE A 329 -39.17 -16.96 -6.70
C PHE A 329 -37.95 -17.27 -7.54
N GLY A 330 -37.84 -16.65 -8.69
CA GLY A 330 -36.68 -16.76 -9.56
C GLY A 330 -36.92 -17.58 -10.83
N PRO A 331 -35.87 -17.77 -11.64
CA PRO A 331 -34.49 -17.35 -11.38
C PRO A 331 -34.29 -15.83 -11.45
N TYR A 332 -33.53 -15.28 -10.53
CA TYR A 332 -33.14 -13.86 -10.44
C TYR A 332 -31.65 -13.72 -10.22
N GLU A 333 -31.06 -12.62 -10.74
CA GLU A 333 -29.65 -12.31 -10.54
C GLU A 333 -29.45 -11.56 -9.21
N ASP A 334 -28.52 -12.06 -8.40
CA ASP A 334 -28.12 -11.43 -7.14
C ASP A 334 -26.67 -11.80 -6.79
N ASN A 335 -25.81 -10.77 -6.58
CA ASN A 335 -24.38 -10.91 -6.22
C ASN A 335 -23.60 -11.92 -7.09
N ASN A 336 -23.67 -11.80 -8.40
CA ASN A 336 -23.03 -12.68 -9.39
C ASN A 336 -23.55 -14.13 -9.41
N PHE A 337 -24.74 -14.38 -8.86
CA PHE A 337 -25.41 -15.68 -8.93
C PHE A 337 -26.78 -15.54 -9.58
N TYR A 338 -27.21 -16.55 -10.34
CA TYR A 338 -28.63 -16.79 -10.55
C TYR A 338 -29.17 -17.62 -9.41
N LYS A 339 -30.25 -17.16 -8.81
CA LYS A 339 -30.86 -17.78 -7.62
C LYS A 339 -32.33 -18.11 -7.83
N ILE A 340 -32.76 -19.18 -7.18
CA ILE A 340 -34.17 -19.48 -6.89
C ILE A 340 -34.35 -19.56 -5.40
N SER A 341 -35.46 -19.06 -4.89
CA SER A 341 -35.73 -19.01 -3.43
C SER A 341 -37.11 -19.49 -3.11
N LYS A 342 -37.29 -20.01 -1.88
CA LYS A 342 -38.60 -20.45 -1.33
C LYS A 342 -38.78 -19.87 0.06
N ILE A 343 -39.97 -19.33 0.34
CA ILE A 343 -40.33 -18.86 1.68
C ILE A 343 -40.62 -20.08 2.54
N THR A 344 -39.87 -20.24 3.62
CA THR A 344 -40.09 -21.29 4.64
C THR A 344 -40.86 -20.79 5.85
N GLU A 345 -40.75 -19.50 6.18
CA GLU A 345 -41.45 -18.85 7.27
C GLU A 345 -41.80 -17.39 6.96
N VAL A 346 -42.95 -16.93 7.43
CA VAL A 346 -43.36 -15.52 7.42
C VAL A 346 -43.55 -15.06 8.85
N TYR A 347 -42.93 -13.98 9.23
CA TYR A 347 -42.98 -13.47 10.60
C TYR A 347 -43.19 -11.95 10.62
N SER A 348 -43.51 -11.43 11.81
CA SER A 348 -43.57 -9.99 12.08
C SER A 348 -42.73 -9.69 13.31
N ARG A 349 -41.60 -9.07 13.12
CA ARG A 349 -40.60 -8.77 14.17
C ARG A 349 -40.11 -7.31 14.06
N PRO A 350 -39.59 -6.74 15.16
CA PRO A 350 -38.91 -5.44 15.07
C PRO A 350 -37.63 -5.57 14.28
N ASP A 351 -37.21 -4.50 13.59
CA ASP A 351 -35.87 -4.46 12.94
C ASP A 351 -34.75 -4.25 13.93
N SER A 352 -35.09 -3.65 15.09
CA SER A 352 -34.13 -3.40 16.16
C SER A 352 -34.79 -3.44 17.55
N VAL A 353 -34.01 -3.91 18.51
CA VAL A 353 -34.43 -4.06 19.93
C VAL A 353 -33.34 -3.47 20.81
N LYS A 354 -33.72 -2.61 21.75
CA LYS A 354 -32.88 -2.17 22.84
C LYS A 354 -33.12 -3.06 24.06
N ALA A 355 -32.05 -3.54 24.67
CA ALA A 355 -32.18 -4.46 25.80
C ALA A 355 -31.16 -4.14 26.91
N SER A 356 -31.48 -4.65 28.10
CA SER A 356 -30.55 -4.70 29.22
C SER A 356 -30.36 -6.16 29.65
N GLY A 357 -29.15 -6.50 30.09
CA GLY A 357 -28.75 -7.85 30.47
C GLY A 357 -28.00 -7.92 31.79
N ILE A 358 -28.25 -9.02 32.54
CA ILE A 358 -27.41 -9.47 33.64
C ILE A 358 -26.82 -10.80 33.22
N PHE A 359 -25.52 -10.94 33.28
CA PHE A 359 -24.77 -12.06 32.71
C PHE A 359 -24.00 -12.83 33.78
N ILE A 360 -24.14 -14.16 33.78
CA ILE A 360 -23.36 -15.04 34.64
C ILE A 360 -22.71 -16.13 33.79
N PRO A 361 -21.39 -16.08 33.57
CA PRO A 361 -20.65 -17.17 32.94
C PRO A 361 -20.47 -18.35 33.90
N TYR A 362 -20.18 -19.53 33.35
CA TYR A 362 -19.84 -20.70 34.13
C TYR A 362 -18.62 -21.41 33.53
N ILE A 363 -17.95 -22.25 34.30
CA ILE A 363 -16.76 -23.00 33.87
C ILE A 363 -17.12 -23.84 32.63
N GLY A 364 -16.40 -23.63 31.53
CA GLY A 364 -16.61 -24.29 30.25
C GLY A 364 -17.52 -23.53 29.27
N SER A 365 -18.16 -22.42 29.69
CA SER A 365 -18.84 -21.51 28.73
C SER A 365 -17.84 -20.62 27.98
N GLN A 366 -18.18 -20.16 26.77
CA GLN A 366 -17.34 -19.23 25.99
C GLN A 366 -17.18 -17.86 26.66
N GLY A 367 -18.03 -17.51 27.61
CA GLY A 367 -17.93 -16.28 28.38
C GLY A 367 -17.10 -16.43 29.66
N ALA A 368 -16.56 -17.62 29.94
CA ALA A 368 -15.73 -17.85 31.11
C ALA A 368 -14.37 -17.13 31.02
N THR A 369 -13.94 -16.58 32.14
CA THR A 369 -12.60 -15.97 32.34
C THR A 369 -11.86 -16.73 33.43
N ALA A 370 -10.59 -16.41 33.66
CA ALA A 370 -9.79 -16.99 34.77
C ALA A 370 -10.46 -16.76 36.16
N ALA A 371 -11.30 -15.73 36.30
CA ALA A 371 -12.06 -15.44 37.53
C ALA A 371 -13.37 -16.20 37.64
N THR A 372 -13.77 -17.03 36.65
CA THR A 372 -15.02 -17.75 36.64
C THR A 372 -14.90 -19.00 37.51
N THR A 373 -15.64 -19.04 38.63
CA THR A 373 -15.57 -20.13 39.61
C THR A 373 -16.87 -20.97 39.69
N LYS A 374 -17.94 -20.54 39.04
CA LYS A 374 -19.26 -21.21 39.14
C LYS A 374 -19.35 -22.38 38.17
N THR A 375 -19.90 -23.50 38.65
CA THR A 375 -20.38 -24.58 37.74
C THR A 375 -21.64 -24.12 36.99
N GLU A 376 -22.05 -24.87 35.97
CA GLU A 376 -23.28 -24.57 35.22
C GLU A 376 -24.52 -24.55 36.14
N GLU A 377 -24.64 -25.52 37.05
CA GLU A 377 -25.74 -25.62 38.01
C GLU A 377 -25.74 -24.43 38.97
N GLN A 378 -24.59 -24.05 39.50
CA GLN A 378 -24.47 -22.90 40.38
C GLN A 378 -24.83 -21.58 39.68
N ALA A 379 -24.40 -21.42 38.43
CA ALA A 379 -24.76 -20.27 37.61
C ALA A 379 -26.27 -20.22 37.33
N LYS A 380 -26.88 -21.37 37.04
CA LYS A 380 -28.31 -21.48 36.83
C LYS A 380 -29.11 -21.11 38.10
N VAL A 381 -28.74 -21.63 39.26
CA VAL A 381 -29.40 -21.29 40.54
C VAL A 381 -29.24 -19.79 40.83
N SER A 382 -28.07 -19.22 40.59
CA SER A 382 -27.79 -17.79 40.77
C SER A 382 -28.66 -16.93 39.87
N ILE A 383 -28.72 -17.25 38.56
CA ILE A 383 -29.49 -16.45 37.59
C ILE A 383 -31.00 -16.56 37.83
N ASP A 384 -31.50 -17.74 38.22
CA ASP A 384 -32.93 -17.94 38.56
C ASP A 384 -33.32 -17.13 39.82
N SER A 385 -32.41 -17.02 40.78
CA SER A 385 -32.62 -16.19 42.00
C SER A 385 -32.65 -14.69 41.63
N ILE A 386 -31.71 -14.24 40.81
CA ILE A 386 -31.67 -12.86 40.31
C ILE A 386 -32.95 -12.55 39.49
N TYR A 387 -33.39 -13.44 38.63
CA TYR A 387 -34.61 -13.27 37.86
C TYR A 387 -35.82 -13.02 38.75
N LYS A 388 -35.96 -13.80 39.83
CA LYS A 388 -37.08 -13.62 40.81
C LYS A 388 -37.05 -12.23 41.47
N LEU A 389 -35.85 -11.68 41.73
CA LEU A 389 -35.66 -10.36 42.33
C LEU A 389 -35.94 -9.20 41.38
N VAL A 390 -35.56 -9.34 40.10
CA VAL A 390 -35.56 -8.23 39.14
C VAL A 390 -36.76 -8.18 38.21
N ARG A 391 -37.49 -9.28 38.00
CA ARG A 391 -38.58 -9.41 37.01
C ARG A 391 -39.68 -8.34 37.09
N ARG A 392 -39.86 -7.71 38.26
CA ARG A 392 -40.89 -6.69 38.51
C ARG A 392 -40.32 -5.34 38.93
N ASN A 393 -39.01 -5.20 39.02
CA ASN A 393 -38.36 -3.98 39.54
C ASN A 393 -37.15 -3.55 38.69
N LYS A 394 -37.38 -2.54 37.86
CA LYS A 394 -36.34 -1.99 36.95
C LYS A 394 -35.13 -1.40 37.71
N LYS A 395 -35.34 -0.75 38.87
CA LYS A 395 -34.25 -0.18 39.66
C LYS A 395 -33.35 -1.27 40.25
N LYS A 396 -33.94 -2.37 40.76
CA LYS A 396 -33.18 -3.54 41.20
C LYS A 396 -32.42 -4.20 40.06
N PHE A 397 -32.98 -4.23 38.84
CA PHE A 397 -32.31 -4.78 37.69
C PHE A 397 -31.00 -4.03 37.43
N ALA A 398 -31.05 -2.70 37.32
CA ALA A 398 -29.89 -1.88 37.06
C ALA A 398 -28.83 -1.97 38.18
N GLN A 399 -29.28 -1.99 39.44
CA GLN A 399 -28.38 -2.13 40.58
C GLN A 399 -27.62 -3.47 40.53
N ILE A 400 -28.33 -4.59 40.35
CA ILE A 400 -27.71 -5.92 40.32
C ILE A 400 -26.81 -6.07 39.06
N ALA A 401 -27.20 -5.48 37.92
CA ALA A 401 -26.36 -5.46 36.74
C ALA A 401 -25.00 -4.75 36.99
N ASN A 402 -25.03 -3.62 37.67
CA ASN A 402 -23.81 -2.88 38.04
C ASN A 402 -22.93 -3.65 39.04
N GLU A 403 -23.53 -4.48 39.89
CA GLU A 403 -22.80 -5.31 40.86
C GLU A 403 -22.16 -6.55 40.21
N ILE A 404 -22.86 -7.18 39.24
CA ILE A 404 -22.54 -8.53 38.76
C ILE A 404 -21.80 -8.50 37.42
N ASN A 405 -22.22 -7.62 36.50
CA ASN A 405 -21.65 -7.61 35.14
C ASN A 405 -20.15 -7.19 35.20
N THR A 406 -19.36 -7.82 34.34
CA THR A 406 -17.94 -7.53 34.20
C THR A 406 -17.57 -6.91 32.85
N ASP A 407 -18.58 -6.75 31.98
CA ASP A 407 -18.45 -6.20 30.61
C ASP A 407 -18.77 -4.69 30.57
N VAL A 408 -18.80 -4.14 29.35
CA VAL A 408 -19.10 -2.72 29.07
C VAL A 408 -20.50 -2.26 29.50
N SER A 409 -21.38 -3.16 29.90
CA SER A 409 -22.75 -2.88 30.42
C SER A 409 -22.75 -2.62 31.95
N LYS A 410 -21.64 -2.97 32.64
CA LYS A 410 -21.42 -2.57 34.03
C LYS A 410 -21.44 -1.03 34.10
N ASP A 411 -21.92 -0.50 35.19
CA ASP A 411 -22.08 0.95 35.43
C ASP A 411 -23.08 1.67 34.50
N LYS A 412 -23.72 0.91 33.56
CA LYS A 412 -24.81 1.39 32.70
C LYS A 412 -26.16 0.73 33.03
N GLY A 413 -26.27 0.09 34.20
CA GLY A 413 -27.48 -0.62 34.60
C GLY A 413 -27.77 -1.86 33.75
N GLY A 414 -26.74 -2.43 33.13
CA GLY A 414 -26.85 -3.59 32.25
C GLY A 414 -27.30 -3.25 30.84
N ASP A 415 -27.28 -1.97 30.40
CA ASP A 415 -27.68 -1.57 29.04
C ASP A 415 -26.69 -2.16 28.02
N ILE A 416 -27.19 -3.11 27.21
CA ILE A 416 -26.42 -3.74 26.11
C ILE A 416 -26.63 -3.04 24.76
N GLY A 417 -27.41 -1.94 24.74
CA GLY A 417 -27.65 -1.14 23.56
C GLY A 417 -28.68 -1.72 22.59
N TRP A 418 -28.57 -1.29 21.34
CA TRP A 418 -29.43 -1.71 20.23
C TRP A 418 -28.85 -2.92 19.51
N SER A 419 -29.68 -3.95 19.33
CA SER A 419 -29.41 -5.11 18.50
C SER A 419 -30.30 -5.06 17.25
N SER A 420 -29.72 -5.22 16.04
CA SER A 420 -30.49 -5.31 14.81
C SER A 420 -30.87 -6.76 14.50
N HIS A 421 -32.01 -6.97 13.87
CA HIS A 421 -32.54 -8.29 13.54
C HIS A 421 -31.56 -9.09 12.66
N GLY A 422 -31.12 -8.51 11.54
CA GLY A 422 -30.23 -9.20 10.60
C GLY A 422 -28.90 -9.62 11.23
N ASN A 423 -28.26 -8.72 11.98
CA ASN A 423 -27.01 -9.06 12.67
C ASN A 423 -27.18 -10.12 13.76
N SER A 424 -28.36 -10.17 14.41
CA SER A 424 -28.60 -11.12 15.48
C SER A 424 -28.92 -12.53 14.99
N TYR A 425 -29.58 -12.65 13.84
CA TYR A 425 -29.96 -13.98 13.31
C TYR A 425 -28.95 -14.51 12.27
N ASN A 426 -28.32 -13.64 11.50
CA ASN A 426 -27.48 -14.06 10.37
C ASN A 426 -25.97 -14.02 10.68
N SER A 427 -25.59 -13.71 11.93
CA SER A 427 -24.20 -13.69 12.37
C SER A 427 -23.87 -14.90 13.24
N SER A 428 -22.84 -15.64 12.91
CA SER A 428 -22.30 -16.74 13.74
C SER A 428 -21.76 -16.27 15.11
N ARG A 429 -21.61 -14.97 15.30
CA ARG A 429 -21.12 -14.37 16.55
C ARG A 429 -22.23 -14.07 17.55
N PHE A 430 -23.50 -14.20 17.17
CA PHE A 430 -24.64 -13.95 18.03
C PHE A 430 -25.37 -15.28 18.33
N ASP A 431 -25.71 -15.53 19.60
CA ASP A 431 -26.38 -16.76 19.99
C ASP A 431 -27.86 -16.72 19.61
N SER A 432 -28.36 -17.76 18.96
CA SER A 432 -29.74 -17.85 18.47
C SER A 432 -30.78 -17.76 19.58
N ASN A 433 -30.50 -18.30 20.77
CA ASN A 433 -31.44 -18.22 21.89
C ASN A 433 -31.60 -16.78 22.40
N LEU A 434 -30.48 -16.00 22.35
CA LEU A 434 -30.54 -14.57 22.69
C LEU A 434 -31.33 -13.80 21.64
N ALA A 435 -31.11 -14.07 20.33
CA ALA A 435 -31.89 -13.46 19.26
C ALA A 435 -33.39 -13.77 19.40
N ASP A 436 -33.74 -15.02 19.60
CA ASP A 436 -35.12 -15.44 19.77
C ASP A 436 -35.83 -14.76 20.97
N PHE A 437 -35.13 -14.64 22.09
CA PHE A 437 -35.69 -13.90 23.21
C PHE A 437 -35.94 -12.43 22.89
N LEU A 438 -34.95 -11.76 22.27
CA LEU A 438 -35.01 -10.33 21.97
C LEU A 438 -36.10 -9.99 20.96
N PHE A 439 -36.20 -10.72 19.88
CA PHE A 439 -37.08 -10.35 18.76
C PHE A 439 -38.47 -10.95 18.79
N ASN A 440 -38.68 -12.05 19.52
CA ASN A 440 -40.00 -12.70 19.65
C ASN A 440 -40.83 -12.18 20.83
N ASN A 441 -40.27 -11.39 21.75
CA ASN A 441 -40.98 -10.90 22.92
C ASN A 441 -41.28 -9.39 22.85
N LYS A 442 -42.23 -8.93 23.66
CA LYS A 442 -42.66 -7.52 23.72
C LYS A 442 -41.74 -6.70 24.63
N ALA A 443 -41.71 -5.40 24.43
CA ALA A 443 -41.05 -4.46 25.35
C ALA A 443 -41.56 -4.63 26.79
N GLY A 444 -40.66 -4.55 27.76
CA GLY A 444 -40.91 -4.79 29.17
C GLY A 444 -40.78 -6.26 29.59
N LYS A 445 -40.69 -7.23 28.67
CA LYS A 445 -40.47 -8.64 29.01
C LYS A 445 -39.08 -8.81 29.66
N VAL A 446 -39.07 -9.57 30.76
CA VAL A 446 -37.85 -10.03 31.43
C VAL A 446 -37.84 -11.55 31.40
N GLY A 447 -36.74 -12.18 31.13
CA GLY A 447 -36.60 -13.63 31.10
C GLY A 447 -35.19 -14.13 31.25
N VAL A 448 -35.04 -15.40 31.55
CA VAL A 448 -33.77 -16.11 31.63
C VAL A 448 -33.51 -16.78 30.29
N VAL A 449 -32.27 -16.61 29.76
CA VAL A 449 -31.82 -17.24 28.52
C VAL A 449 -30.48 -17.91 28.78
N LYS A 450 -30.31 -19.14 28.32
CA LYS A 450 -29.02 -19.83 28.25
C LYS A 450 -28.44 -19.60 26.86
N SER A 451 -27.20 -19.20 26.80
CA SER A 451 -26.42 -19.07 25.55
C SER A 451 -25.13 -19.85 25.67
N GLN A 452 -24.37 -19.93 24.56
CA GLN A 452 -23.01 -20.47 24.57
C GLN A 452 -22.07 -19.72 25.52
N PHE A 453 -22.37 -18.46 25.84
CA PHE A 453 -21.54 -17.63 26.72
C PHE A 453 -21.83 -17.85 28.21
N GLY A 454 -23.04 -18.30 28.58
CA GLY A 454 -23.48 -18.46 29.93
C GLY A 454 -24.99 -18.24 30.09
N TYR A 455 -25.41 -17.90 31.31
CA TYR A 455 -26.81 -17.57 31.62
C TYR A 455 -27.05 -16.07 31.69
N HIS A 456 -28.16 -15.63 31.12
CA HIS A 456 -28.56 -14.22 31.06
C HIS A 456 -29.92 -13.98 31.67
N VAL A 457 -30.13 -12.91 32.42
CA VAL A 457 -31.44 -12.30 32.59
C VAL A 457 -31.53 -11.13 31.66
N LEU A 458 -32.36 -11.23 30.62
CA LEU A 458 -32.58 -10.17 29.66
C LEU A 458 -33.85 -9.41 29.94
N ARG A 459 -33.83 -8.10 29.69
CA ARG A 459 -35.01 -7.22 29.69
C ARG A 459 -35.04 -6.47 28.35
N ILE A 460 -36.21 -6.54 27.70
CA ILE A 460 -36.45 -5.77 26.49
C ILE A 460 -36.88 -4.36 26.89
N ASP A 461 -36.10 -3.36 26.58
CA ASP A 461 -36.38 -1.98 26.96
C ASP A 461 -37.20 -1.26 25.90
N GLU A 462 -36.84 -1.39 24.60
CA GLU A 462 -37.51 -0.73 23.49
C GLU A 462 -37.47 -1.59 22.23
N ARG A 463 -38.45 -1.41 21.36
CA ARG A 463 -38.56 -2.08 20.06
C ARG A 463 -38.89 -1.04 19.01
N ARG A 464 -38.28 -1.16 17.81
CA ARG A 464 -38.52 -0.23 16.70
C ARG A 464 -38.89 -0.96 15.42
N ASN A 465 -39.67 -0.29 14.60
CA ASN A 465 -40.01 -0.67 13.23
C ASN A 465 -40.44 -2.14 13.09
N VAL A 466 -41.55 -2.51 13.78
CA VAL A 466 -42.12 -3.85 13.61
C VAL A 466 -42.64 -4.00 12.18
N GLN A 467 -42.06 -4.92 11.46
CA GLN A 467 -42.36 -5.14 10.04
C GLN A 467 -42.43 -6.63 9.70
N LYS A 468 -42.99 -6.90 8.51
CA LYS A 468 -43.01 -8.25 7.96
C LYS A 468 -41.58 -8.64 7.55
N GLY A 469 -41.18 -9.83 7.89
CA GLY A 469 -39.97 -10.49 7.43
C GLY A 469 -40.30 -11.91 6.97
N VAL A 470 -39.36 -12.53 6.32
CA VAL A 470 -39.44 -13.88 5.81
C VAL A 470 -38.15 -14.64 6.11
N LYS A 471 -38.30 -15.96 6.23
CA LYS A 471 -37.16 -16.86 6.20
C LYS A 471 -37.10 -17.49 4.81
N LEU A 472 -35.97 -17.33 4.16
CA LEU A 472 -35.76 -17.85 2.80
C LEU A 472 -34.71 -18.94 2.81
N VAL A 473 -34.97 -20.00 2.08
CA VAL A 473 -33.97 -20.91 1.55
C VAL A 473 -33.68 -20.50 0.10
N SER A 474 -32.42 -20.37 -0.26
CA SER A 474 -32.01 -19.93 -1.61
C SER A 474 -30.98 -20.88 -2.18
N PHE A 475 -31.26 -21.42 -3.36
CA PHE A 475 -30.35 -22.19 -4.19
C PHE A 475 -29.74 -21.27 -5.26
N GLY A 476 -28.46 -21.42 -5.59
CA GLY A 476 -27.82 -20.55 -6.58
C GLY A 476 -26.69 -21.20 -7.37
N ARG A 477 -26.52 -20.69 -8.60
CA ARG A 477 -25.39 -20.97 -9.46
C ARG A 477 -24.62 -19.70 -9.73
N GLU A 478 -23.31 -19.77 -9.63
CA GLU A 478 -22.43 -18.65 -9.96
C GLU A 478 -22.47 -18.37 -11.46
N ILE A 479 -22.47 -17.07 -11.81
CA ILE A 479 -22.46 -16.63 -13.21
C ILE A 479 -20.99 -16.60 -13.66
N ILE A 480 -20.55 -17.70 -14.24
CA ILE A 480 -19.19 -17.89 -14.76
C ILE A 480 -19.19 -17.96 -16.30
N PRO A 481 -18.10 -17.58 -16.95
CA PRO A 481 -17.95 -17.75 -18.40
C PRO A 481 -17.90 -19.25 -18.76
N SER A 482 -18.42 -19.58 -19.93
CA SER A 482 -18.30 -20.93 -20.50
C SER A 482 -16.88 -21.17 -21.06
N GLN A 483 -16.56 -22.45 -21.28
CA GLN A 483 -15.33 -22.85 -21.97
C GLN A 483 -15.22 -22.24 -23.37
N GLU A 484 -16.34 -22.02 -24.06
CA GLU A 484 -16.37 -21.39 -25.38
C GLU A 484 -15.99 -19.90 -25.27
N THR A 485 -16.50 -19.20 -24.28
CA THR A 485 -16.15 -17.81 -24.00
C THR A 485 -14.64 -17.68 -23.67
N GLU A 486 -14.09 -18.58 -22.84
CA GLU A 486 -12.65 -18.63 -22.55
C GLU A 486 -11.82 -18.90 -23.82
N ASN A 487 -12.22 -19.91 -24.62
CA ASN A 487 -11.53 -20.25 -25.87
C ASN A 487 -11.56 -19.08 -26.85
N THR A 488 -12.68 -18.36 -26.94
CA THR A 488 -12.81 -17.19 -27.80
C THR A 488 -11.86 -16.08 -27.39
N ALA A 489 -11.77 -15.78 -26.09
CA ALA A 489 -10.82 -14.79 -25.56
C ALA A 489 -9.37 -15.20 -25.84
N PHE A 490 -9.04 -16.48 -25.63
CA PHE A 490 -7.73 -17.05 -25.95
C PHE A 490 -7.38 -16.89 -27.43
N GLN A 491 -8.27 -17.31 -28.32
CA GLN A 491 -8.08 -17.24 -29.79
C GLN A 491 -7.89 -15.79 -30.24
N ASN A 492 -8.66 -14.85 -29.69
CA ASN A 492 -8.53 -13.43 -30.00
C ASN A 492 -7.17 -12.89 -29.58
N ALA A 493 -6.69 -13.25 -28.38
CA ALA A 493 -5.37 -12.85 -27.89
C ALA A 493 -4.23 -13.43 -28.73
N GLU A 494 -4.30 -14.72 -29.08
CA GLU A 494 -3.33 -15.39 -29.97
C GLU A 494 -3.33 -14.77 -31.37
N LYS A 495 -4.51 -14.60 -31.97
CA LYS A 495 -4.63 -13.97 -33.28
C LYS A 495 -4.02 -12.57 -33.31
N PHE A 496 -4.26 -11.77 -32.25
CA PHE A 496 -3.71 -10.45 -32.15
C PHE A 496 -2.16 -10.48 -32.05
N ALA A 497 -1.60 -11.37 -31.22
CA ALA A 497 -0.14 -11.52 -31.12
C ALA A 497 0.50 -11.97 -32.43
N LEU A 498 -0.13 -12.92 -33.14
CA LEU A 498 0.33 -13.42 -34.47
C LEU A 498 0.29 -12.32 -35.52
N GLU A 499 -0.77 -11.53 -35.57
CA GLU A 499 -0.92 -10.43 -36.55
C GLU A 499 0.14 -9.35 -36.36
N ILE A 500 0.50 -9.02 -35.10
CA ILE A 500 1.60 -8.08 -34.85
C ILE A 500 2.91 -8.65 -35.38
N SER A 501 3.19 -9.93 -35.10
CA SER A 501 4.43 -10.60 -35.51
C SER A 501 4.49 -10.68 -37.06
N ALA A 502 3.38 -11.02 -37.73
CA ALA A 502 3.28 -11.12 -39.18
C ALA A 502 3.50 -9.76 -39.87
N LYS A 503 3.14 -8.66 -39.24
CA LYS A 503 3.33 -7.29 -39.74
C LYS A 503 4.64 -6.63 -39.26
N GLY A 504 5.66 -7.42 -38.96
CA GLY A 504 6.96 -6.91 -38.58
C GLY A 504 6.97 -6.15 -37.25
N ASN A 505 6.13 -6.60 -36.31
CA ASN A 505 5.97 -6.00 -34.98
C ASN A 505 5.38 -4.57 -35.00
N ASN A 506 4.55 -4.26 -36.00
CA ASN A 506 3.83 -2.99 -36.08
C ASN A 506 2.57 -3.00 -35.19
N TYR A 507 2.80 -2.93 -33.88
CA TYR A 507 1.79 -3.04 -32.83
C TYR A 507 0.62 -2.07 -33.00
N TYR A 508 0.90 -0.78 -33.19
CA TYR A 508 -0.14 0.26 -33.20
C TYR A 508 -1.07 0.19 -34.42
N ASP A 509 -0.55 -0.23 -35.57
CA ASP A 509 -1.38 -0.42 -36.76
C ASP A 509 -2.32 -1.61 -36.58
N VAL A 510 -1.83 -2.73 -36.02
CA VAL A 510 -2.67 -3.89 -35.73
C VAL A 510 -3.75 -3.58 -34.68
N VAL A 511 -3.41 -2.84 -33.63
CA VAL A 511 -4.38 -2.34 -32.62
C VAL A 511 -5.51 -1.56 -33.30
N LYS A 512 -5.17 -0.67 -34.23
CA LYS A 512 -6.14 0.15 -34.95
C LYS A 512 -7.00 -0.69 -35.90
N GLU A 513 -6.38 -1.56 -36.68
CA GLU A 513 -7.08 -2.44 -37.67
C GLU A 513 -8.06 -3.39 -37.00
N MET A 514 -7.64 -4.00 -35.87
CA MET A 514 -8.48 -4.92 -35.10
C MET A 514 -9.40 -4.21 -34.12
N SER A 515 -9.38 -2.87 -34.06
CA SER A 515 -10.22 -2.05 -33.20
C SER A 515 -10.07 -2.37 -31.71
N TYR A 516 -8.89 -2.79 -31.28
CA TYR A 516 -8.60 -3.01 -29.84
C TYR A 516 -8.17 -1.73 -29.14
N GLN A 517 -8.32 -1.72 -27.81
CA GLN A 517 -7.90 -0.62 -26.97
C GLN A 517 -6.55 -0.93 -26.33
N SER A 518 -5.51 -0.20 -26.72
CA SER A 518 -4.19 -0.29 -26.09
C SER A 518 -4.09 0.59 -24.85
N LYS A 519 -3.46 0.06 -23.81
CA LYS A 519 -3.13 0.78 -22.56
C LYS A 519 -1.62 0.88 -22.41
N PRO A 520 -1.07 2.04 -22.01
CA PRO A 520 0.33 2.18 -21.72
C PRO A 520 0.66 1.79 -20.27
N ALA A 521 1.83 1.22 -20.04
CA ALA A 521 2.45 1.03 -18.74
C ALA A 521 3.88 1.57 -18.81
N ILE A 522 4.11 2.76 -18.24
CA ILE A 522 5.33 3.53 -18.41
C ILE A 522 6.15 3.51 -17.11
N GLY A 523 7.47 3.37 -17.23
CA GLY A 523 8.41 3.48 -16.13
C GLY A 523 8.40 2.30 -15.18
N LEU A 524 8.00 1.11 -15.63
CA LEU A 524 8.02 -0.12 -14.85
C LEU A 524 9.44 -0.41 -14.36
N LYS A 525 9.58 -0.72 -13.09
CA LYS A 525 10.83 -1.14 -12.45
C LYS A 525 10.83 -2.64 -12.22
N ILE A 526 12.02 -3.22 -12.16
CA ILE A 526 12.17 -4.68 -12.02
C ILE A 526 11.54 -5.24 -10.75
N MET A 527 11.43 -4.43 -9.69
CA MET A 527 10.83 -4.80 -8.41
C MET A 527 9.34 -4.41 -8.29
N ASP A 528 8.69 -3.97 -9.37
CA ASP A 528 7.25 -3.71 -9.35
C ASP A 528 6.47 -5.02 -9.37
N GLU A 529 5.33 -5.06 -8.71
CA GLU A 529 4.41 -6.22 -8.68
C GLU A 529 3.29 -6.11 -9.70
N ARG A 530 2.90 -4.87 -10.02
CA ARG A 530 1.70 -4.58 -10.80
C ARG A 530 2.04 -3.83 -12.08
N VAL A 531 1.31 -4.15 -13.12
CA VAL A 531 1.28 -3.36 -14.35
C VAL A 531 0.12 -2.37 -14.24
N PRO A 532 0.35 -1.06 -14.40
CA PRO A 532 -0.71 -0.05 -14.34
C PRO A 532 -1.89 -0.39 -15.23
N GLY A 533 -3.10 -0.36 -14.68
CA GLY A 533 -4.34 -0.66 -15.40
C GLY A 533 -4.74 -2.13 -15.47
N LEU A 534 -3.95 -3.05 -14.89
CA LEU A 534 -4.32 -4.44 -14.63
C LEU A 534 -4.66 -4.63 -13.14
N LEU A 535 -5.59 -5.53 -12.88
CA LEU A 535 -5.90 -6.00 -11.53
C LEU A 535 -4.84 -7.02 -11.09
N ASP A 536 -4.70 -7.17 -9.77
CA ASP A 536 -3.79 -8.12 -9.13
C ASP A 536 -2.30 -7.91 -9.44
N THR A 537 -1.48 -8.90 -9.11
CA THR A 537 -0.04 -8.89 -9.36
C THR A 537 0.25 -9.50 -10.73
N GLN A 538 1.11 -8.82 -11.51
CA GLN A 538 1.49 -9.24 -12.87
C GLN A 538 3.01 -9.36 -13.00
N ARG A 539 3.62 -10.00 -12.02
CA ARG A 539 5.08 -10.13 -11.92
C ARG A 539 5.70 -10.78 -13.17
N GLN A 540 5.03 -11.75 -13.77
CA GLN A 540 5.44 -12.43 -14.99
C GLN A 540 5.67 -11.47 -16.18
N ILE A 541 4.82 -10.45 -16.33
CA ILE A 541 4.95 -9.44 -17.39
C ILE A 541 6.19 -8.58 -17.14
N ILE A 542 6.42 -8.19 -15.89
CA ILE A 542 7.55 -7.36 -15.50
C ILE A 542 8.86 -8.15 -15.67
N THR A 543 8.91 -9.40 -15.19
CA THR A 543 10.09 -10.27 -15.35
C THR A 543 10.44 -10.46 -16.82
N TRP A 544 9.44 -10.72 -17.69
CA TRP A 544 9.66 -10.80 -19.12
C TRP A 544 10.22 -9.51 -19.69
N ALA A 545 9.65 -8.36 -19.34
CA ALA A 545 10.08 -7.05 -19.87
C ALA A 545 11.54 -6.73 -19.52
N PHE A 546 12.06 -7.27 -18.41
CA PHE A 546 13.47 -7.13 -18.00
C PHE A 546 14.37 -8.28 -18.45
N GLY A 547 13.82 -9.32 -19.09
CA GLY A 547 14.58 -10.43 -19.62
C GLY A 547 15.69 -9.98 -20.57
N SER A 548 16.84 -10.70 -20.54
CA SER A 548 18.00 -10.43 -21.41
C SER A 548 17.62 -10.50 -22.89
N ASP A 549 16.78 -11.46 -23.25
CA ASP A 549 16.37 -11.74 -24.63
C ASP A 549 15.24 -10.84 -25.12
N THR A 550 14.55 -10.14 -24.21
CA THR A 550 13.45 -9.24 -24.56
C THR A 550 14.00 -7.92 -25.10
N LYS A 551 13.69 -7.62 -26.34
CA LYS A 551 14.14 -6.41 -27.08
C LYS A 551 12.96 -5.45 -27.25
N ILE A 552 13.27 -4.16 -27.53
CA ILE A 552 12.21 -3.23 -27.97
C ILE A 552 11.54 -3.82 -29.22
N GLY A 553 10.20 -3.87 -29.20
CA GLY A 553 9.41 -4.53 -30.23
C GLY A 553 9.05 -5.99 -29.92
N SER A 554 9.59 -6.59 -28.85
CA SER A 554 9.18 -7.92 -28.42
C SER A 554 7.73 -7.91 -27.94
N ILE A 555 7.01 -9.00 -28.24
CA ILE A 555 5.64 -9.25 -27.83
C ILE A 555 5.56 -10.57 -27.07
N GLN A 556 4.64 -10.62 -26.11
CA GLN A 556 4.28 -11.87 -25.47
C GLN A 556 2.87 -11.82 -24.92
N ARG A 557 2.15 -12.95 -25.03
CA ARG A 557 0.87 -13.17 -24.36
C ARG A 557 1.12 -13.69 -22.94
N PHE A 558 0.31 -13.23 -22.02
CA PHE A 558 0.29 -13.65 -20.62
C PHE A 558 -1.11 -14.01 -20.20
N ASP A 559 -1.21 -15.04 -19.37
CA ASP A 559 -2.44 -15.42 -18.71
C ASP A 559 -2.56 -14.59 -17.41
N ILE A 560 -3.73 -14.01 -17.18
CA ILE A 560 -4.09 -13.27 -15.99
C ILE A 560 -5.37 -13.84 -15.38
N ASN A 561 -5.70 -13.49 -14.13
CA ASN A 561 -6.84 -14.10 -13.41
C ASN A 561 -8.15 -14.05 -14.20
N ASN A 562 -8.41 -12.97 -14.94
CA ASN A 562 -9.67 -12.80 -15.66
C ASN A 562 -9.45 -12.63 -17.17
N GLY A 563 -8.51 -13.38 -17.77
CA GLY A 563 -8.29 -13.35 -19.21
C GLY A 563 -6.84 -13.36 -19.64
N TYR A 564 -6.54 -12.63 -20.72
CA TYR A 564 -5.22 -12.60 -21.32
C TYR A 564 -4.75 -11.17 -21.54
N VAL A 565 -3.44 -11.00 -21.53
CA VAL A 565 -2.77 -9.74 -21.88
C VAL A 565 -1.75 -10.03 -22.97
N VAL A 566 -1.78 -9.28 -24.05
CA VAL A 566 -0.70 -9.25 -25.04
C VAL A 566 0.08 -7.97 -24.81
N ALA A 567 1.30 -8.12 -24.29
CA ALA A 567 2.20 -7.02 -23.97
C ALA A 567 3.24 -6.83 -25.09
N PHE A 568 3.56 -5.56 -25.36
CA PHE A 568 4.53 -5.12 -26.35
C PHE A 568 5.54 -4.18 -25.68
N LEU A 569 6.83 -4.51 -25.74
CA LEU A 569 7.89 -3.68 -25.16
C LEU A 569 8.18 -2.47 -26.05
N THR A 570 7.78 -1.29 -25.60
CA THR A 570 7.93 -0.04 -26.36
C THR A 570 9.27 0.64 -26.11
N ASN A 571 9.84 0.51 -24.90
CA ASN A 571 11.06 1.21 -24.55
C ASN A 571 11.83 0.51 -23.42
N LYS A 572 13.17 0.66 -23.46
CA LYS A 572 14.12 0.23 -22.41
C LYS A 572 14.94 1.43 -21.95
N THR A 573 14.98 1.68 -20.67
CA THR A 573 15.91 2.62 -20.04
C THR A 573 16.83 1.81 -19.13
N GLU A 574 18.11 1.90 -19.35
CA GLU A 574 19.10 1.24 -18.49
C GLU A 574 19.49 2.18 -17.34
N LYS A 575 19.99 1.60 -16.23
CA LYS A 575 20.51 2.34 -15.07
C LYS A 575 21.70 3.20 -15.50
N GLY A 576 21.76 4.44 -15.05
CA GLY A 576 22.86 5.35 -15.34
C GLY A 576 22.40 6.77 -15.67
N LEU A 577 23.18 7.52 -16.42
CA LEU A 577 22.77 8.83 -16.89
C LEU A 577 21.76 8.70 -18.04
N LEU A 578 20.73 9.53 -18.01
CA LEU A 578 19.71 9.58 -19.05
C LEU A 578 20.35 9.94 -20.39
N LYS A 579 20.11 9.13 -21.42
CA LYS A 579 20.63 9.41 -22.77
C LYS A 579 20.08 10.72 -23.30
N SER A 580 20.89 11.47 -24.04
CA SER A 580 20.53 12.77 -24.63
C SER A 580 19.22 12.72 -25.42
N SER A 581 18.97 11.63 -26.16
CA SER A 581 17.74 11.42 -26.92
C SER A 581 16.47 11.37 -26.04
N LYS A 582 16.60 10.94 -24.79
CA LYS A 582 15.49 10.91 -23.81
C LYS A 582 15.44 12.19 -22.96
N ALA A 583 16.57 12.82 -22.72
CA ALA A 583 16.68 14.06 -21.96
C ALA A 583 16.26 15.29 -22.79
N VAL A 584 16.20 15.20 -24.12
CA VAL A 584 15.96 16.33 -25.01
C VAL A 584 14.72 17.14 -24.65
N ASN A 585 13.62 16.50 -24.28
CA ASN A 585 12.37 17.19 -23.97
C ASN A 585 12.45 18.03 -22.69
N THR A 586 13.29 17.66 -21.74
CA THR A 586 13.49 18.38 -20.47
C THR A 586 14.63 19.39 -20.54
N VAL A 587 15.69 19.06 -21.26
CA VAL A 587 16.92 19.87 -21.35
C VAL A 587 16.82 20.95 -22.45
N LYS A 588 16.23 20.63 -23.59
CA LYS A 588 16.13 21.57 -24.73
C LYS A 588 15.48 22.91 -24.35
N PRO A 589 14.35 22.97 -23.61
CA PRO A 589 13.78 24.27 -23.19
C PRO A 589 14.75 25.10 -22.35
N ILE A 590 15.54 24.45 -21.49
CA ILE A 590 16.53 25.12 -20.63
C ILE A 590 17.63 25.74 -21.51
N LEU A 591 18.20 24.96 -22.41
CA LEU A 591 19.25 25.41 -23.31
C LEU A 591 18.75 26.49 -24.30
N VAL A 592 17.53 26.37 -24.80
CA VAL A 592 16.88 27.38 -25.63
C VAL A 592 16.80 28.72 -24.88
N ASN A 593 16.31 28.70 -23.64
CA ASN A 593 16.24 29.91 -22.83
C ASN A 593 17.62 30.49 -22.51
N GLN A 594 18.65 29.66 -22.28
CA GLN A 594 20.02 30.11 -22.08
C GLN A 594 20.55 30.82 -23.34
N LYS A 595 20.35 30.25 -24.54
CA LYS A 595 20.79 30.89 -25.81
C LYS A 595 19.99 32.16 -26.10
N LYS A 596 18.66 32.16 -25.86
CA LYS A 596 17.85 33.38 -25.98
C LYS A 596 18.31 34.46 -25.02
N ALA A 597 18.70 34.10 -23.79
CA ALA A 597 19.28 35.06 -22.85
C ALA A 597 20.53 35.72 -23.40
N ILE A 598 21.41 34.97 -24.09
CA ILE A 598 22.61 35.53 -24.72
C ILE A 598 22.23 36.53 -25.81
N LEU A 599 21.27 36.19 -26.69
CA LEU A 599 20.81 37.05 -27.76
C LEU A 599 20.13 38.32 -27.22
N ILE A 600 19.34 38.21 -26.17
CA ILE A 600 18.68 39.34 -25.50
C ILE A 600 19.73 40.23 -24.84
N LYS A 601 20.69 39.66 -24.10
CA LYS A 601 21.78 40.42 -23.47
C LYS A 601 22.58 41.26 -24.48
N ALA A 602 22.77 40.74 -25.68
CA ALA A 602 23.48 41.47 -26.75
C ALA A 602 22.71 42.72 -27.25
N LYS A 603 21.38 42.77 -27.04
CA LYS A 603 20.53 43.90 -27.41
C LYS A 603 20.24 44.86 -26.24
N MET A 604 20.62 44.47 -25.01
CA MET A 604 20.38 45.28 -23.82
C MET A 604 21.54 46.19 -23.47
N ASP A 605 22.09 46.89 -24.48
CA ASP A 605 23.10 47.91 -24.26
C ASP A 605 22.42 49.29 -24.10
N GLY A 606 22.82 50.01 -23.06
CA GLY A 606 22.26 51.32 -22.74
C GLY A 606 22.84 51.87 -21.43
N ALA A 607 22.96 53.19 -21.32
CA ALA A 607 23.44 53.85 -20.12
C ALA A 607 22.35 54.07 -19.07
N SER A 608 21.06 53.99 -19.48
CA SER A 608 19.90 54.17 -18.64
C SER A 608 18.82 53.09 -18.92
N LEU A 609 17.83 52.97 -18.03
CA LEU A 609 16.66 52.09 -18.28
C LEU A 609 15.86 52.52 -19.50
N ASN A 610 15.75 53.87 -19.76
CA ASN A 610 15.07 54.39 -20.94
C ASN A 610 15.76 53.96 -22.22
N ASP A 611 17.09 54.06 -22.30
CA ASP A 611 17.86 53.63 -23.48
C ASP A 611 17.63 52.16 -23.78
N ILE A 612 17.58 51.31 -22.72
CA ILE A 612 17.38 49.87 -22.86
C ILE A 612 15.94 49.57 -23.27
N ALA A 613 14.97 50.27 -22.71
CA ALA A 613 13.56 50.14 -23.03
C ALA A 613 13.28 50.51 -24.48
N ASP A 614 13.76 51.68 -24.92
CA ASP A 614 13.55 52.20 -26.26
C ASP A 614 14.26 51.31 -27.31
N ALA A 615 15.50 50.88 -27.04
CA ALA A 615 16.26 50.02 -27.94
C ALA A 615 15.61 48.63 -28.14
N ASN A 616 14.80 48.18 -27.21
CA ASN A 616 14.14 46.86 -27.26
C ASN A 616 12.60 46.99 -27.45
N ASN A 617 12.07 48.19 -27.61
CA ASN A 617 10.65 48.43 -27.83
C ASN A 617 9.74 47.89 -26.68
N VAL A 618 10.19 48.03 -25.45
CA VAL A 618 9.48 47.58 -24.23
C VAL A 618 9.29 48.73 -23.27
N THR A 619 8.31 48.65 -22.38
CA THR A 619 8.01 49.66 -21.38
C THR A 619 8.72 49.41 -20.06
N ILE A 620 9.04 50.47 -19.35
CA ILE A 620 9.51 50.38 -17.98
C ILE A 620 8.31 50.10 -17.07
N THR A 621 8.39 49.02 -16.32
CA THR A 621 7.37 48.61 -15.34
C THR A 621 7.80 49.06 -13.95
N LYS A 622 6.93 49.77 -13.25
CA LYS A 622 7.12 50.12 -11.84
C LYS A 622 6.69 48.98 -10.97
N MET A 623 7.54 48.61 -10.03
CA MET A 623 7.31 47.62 -9.00
C MET A 623 7.36 48.34 -7.64
N ASP A 624 6.27 48.26 -6.88
CA ASP A 624 6.17 48.93 -5.59
C ASP A 624 5.95 47.92 -4.47
N ASN A 625 6.58 48.16 -3.32
CA ASN A 625 6.38 47.44 -2.07
C ASN A 625 6.45 45.90 -2.19
N THR A 626 7.45 45.38 -2.95
CA THR A 626 7.67 43.95 -3.09
C THR A 626 8.63 43.44 -2.01
N SER A 627 8.31 42.31 -1.40
CA SER A 627 9.17 41.64 -0.42
C SER A 627 9.82 40.34 -0.99
N LEU A 628 10.88 39.85 -0.32
CA LEU A 628 11.48 38.57 -0.67
C LEU A 628 10.52 37.39 -0.41
N LYS A 629 9.59 37.53 0.54
CA LYS A 629 8.58 36.51 0.81
C LYS A 629 7.58 36.33 -0.34
N SER A 630 7.27 37.41 -1.06
CA SER A 630 6.37 37.42 -2.22
C SER A 630 7.09 38.01 -3.43
N PRO A 631 8.08 37.29 -4.01
CA PRO A 631 9.00 37.84 -5.01
C PRO A 631 8.35 37.89 -6.40
N SER A 632 7.39 38.81 -6.57
CA SER A 632 6.62 38.98 -7.80
C SER A 632 6.90 40.34 -8.45
N ILE A 633 7.08 40.32 -9.75
CA ILE A 633 7.23 41.54 -10.56
C ILE A 633 5.91 41.81 -11.32
N THR A 634 5.40 43.02 -11.24
CA THR A 634 4.17 43.44 -11.92
C THR A 634 4.23 43.11 -13.42
N GLY A 635 3.20 42.44 -13.94
CA GLY A 635 3.13 42.02 -15.36
C GLY A 635 3.96 40.83 -15.74
N VAL A 636 4.84 40.30 -14.84
CA VAL A 636 5.71 39.13 -15.10
C VAL A 636 5.34 37.95 -14.20
N GLY A 637 5.00 38.24 -12.93
CA GLY A 637 4.74 37.23 -11.90
C GLY A 637 5.99 36.88 -11.09
N SER A 638 6.03 35.68 -10.51
CA SER A 638 7.10 35.28 -9.60
C SER A 638 8.46 35.17 -10.30
N GLU A 639 9.41 35.98 -9.80
CA GLU A 639 10.81 36.07 -10.24
C GLU A 639 11.78 36.20 -9.02
N PRO A 640 11.87 35.16 -8.17
CA PRO A 640 12.63 35.27 -6.92
C PRO A 640 14.10 35.61 -7.13
N ARG A 641 14.68 35.15 -8.24
CA ARG A 641 16.08 35.41 -8.59
C ARG A 641 16.33 36.91 -8.86
N ILE A 642 15.38 37.57 -9.51
CA ILE A 642 15.47 38.99 -9.84
C ILE A 642 15.17 39.85 -8.61
N VAL A 643 14.12 39.55 -7.87
CA VAL A 643 13.78 40.24 -6.62
C VAL A 643 14.89 40.10 -5.60
N GLY A 644 15.50 38.91 -5.48
CA GLY A 644 16.70 38.70 -4.67
C GLY A 644 17.89 39.55 -5.12
N ALA A 645 18.15 39.66 -6.43
CA ALA A 645 19.18 40.52 -6.94
C ALA A 645 18.93 42.00 -6.64
N MET A 646 17.65 42.47 -6.74
CA MET A 646 17.25 43.82 -6.40
C MET A 646 17.43 44.13 -4.90
N TYR A 647 17.14 43.16 -4.04
CA TYR A 647 17.28 43.33 -2.59
C TYR A 647 18.72 43.66 -2.18
N TYR A 648 19.71 43.03 -2.84
CA TYR A 648 21.13 43.28 -2.57
C TYR A 648 21.76 44.37 -3.46
N ALA A 649 21.02 44.88 -4.46
CA ALA A 649 21.48 45.96 -5.34
C ALA A 649 21.63 47.30 -4.58
N LYS A 650 22.43 48.23 -5.05
CA LYS A 650 22.50 49.61 -4.54
C LYS A 650 21.36 50.42 -5.16
N GLU A 651 20.73 51.29 -4.36
CA GLU A 651 19.70 52.22 -4.85
C GLU A 651 20.29 53.18 -5.90
N ASN A 652 19.45 53.58 -6.84
CA ASN A 652 19.72 54.52 -7.93
C ASN A 652 20.91 54.08 -8.83
N LYS A 653 21.22 52.77 -8.85
CA LYS A 653 22.22 52.17 -9.74
C LYS A 653 21.55 51.25 -10.74
N LEU A 654 21.92 51.40 -12.03
CA LEU A 654 21.46 50.48 -13.06
C LEU A 654 22.15 49.12 -12.93
N TYR A 655 21.33 48.09 -12.89
CA TYR A 655 21.76 46.68 -13.06
C TYR A 655 21.13 46.14 -14.34
N ASN A 656 21.94 45.70 -15.25
CA ASN A 656 21.55 45.30 -16.58
C ASN A 656 21.92 43.83 -16.87
N LYS A 657 21.25 43.21 -17.85
CA LYS A 657 21.53 41.84 -18.34
C LYS A 657 21.38 40.73 -17.30
N VAL A 658 20.51 40.93 -16.30
CA VAL A 658 20.24 39.96 -15.24
C VAL A 658 19.25 38.91 -15.74
N VAL A 659 19.64 37.64 -15.75
CA VAL A 659 18.79 36.55 -16.24
C VAL A 659 17.85 36.04 -15.13
N GLY A 660 16.57 36.13 -15.40
CA GLY A 660 15.50 35.52 -14.57
C GLY A 660 15.00 34.20 -15.15
N ASN A 661 13.88 33.75 -14.60
CA ASN A 661 13.25 32.51 -15.03
C ASN A 661 12.51 32.65 -16.37
N LYS A 662 11.93 33.84 -16.63
CA LYS A 662 11.07 34.09 -17.80
C LYS A 662 11.70 34.96 -18.88
N GLY A 663 12.84 35.60 -18.58
CA GLY A 663 13.51 36.49 -19.51
C GLY A 663 14.75 37.13 -18.91
N VAL A 664 15.22 38.23 -19.56
CA VAL A 664 16.35 39.03 -19.09
C VAL A 664 15.83 40.40 -18.62
N PHE A 665 16.42 40.86 -17.55
CA PHE A 665 15.99 42.06 -16.85
C PHE A 665 17.07 43.09 -16.77
N ALA A 666 16.64 44.37 -16.83
CA ALA A 666 17.40 45.49 -16.32
C ALA A 666 16.55 46.22 -15.28
N PHE A 667 17.18 46.69 -14.23
CA PHE A 667 16.42 47.35 -13.16
C PHE A 667 17.22 48.44 -12.45
N VAL A 668 16.53 49.40 -11.89
CA VAL A 668 17.04 50.37 -10.93
C VAL A 668 16.15 50.30 -9.69
N VAL A 669 16.72 50.02 -8.55
CA VAL A 669 16.04 50.04 -7.28
C VAL A 669 15.88 51.53 -6.86
N SER A 670 14.65 51.99 -6.78
CA SER A 670 14.34 53.40 -6.43
C SER A 670 14.28 53.58 -4.91
N LYS A 671 13.85 52.57 -4.19
CA LYS A 671 13.68 52.64 -2.72
C LYS A 671 13.82 51.27 -2.08
N LYS A 672 14.47 51.24 -0.95
CA LYS A 672 14.50 50.08 -0.02
C LYS A 672 14.00 50.54 1.35
N GLU A 673 12.90 49.96 1.79
CA GLU A 673 12.40 50.17 3.13
C GLU A 673 12.80 48.97 3.99
N LYS A 674 13.70 49.22 4.92
CA LYS A 674 14.04 48.21 5.93
C LYS A 674 12.83 47.99 6.82
N ALA A 675 12.59 46.76 7.21
CA ALA A 675 11.58 46.47 8.22
C ALA A 675 11.92 47.21 9.52
N THR A 676 10.90 47.73 10.20
CA THR A 676 11.08 48.39 11.50
C THR A 676 11.78 47.44 12.49
N ALA A 677 12.84 47.92 13.11
CA ALA A 677 13.60 47.11 14.06
C ALA A 677 12.71 46.63 15.23
N LEU A 678 12.78 45.37 15.55
CA LEU A 678 12.07 44.79 16.69
C LEU A 678 13.00 44.79 17.93
N PRO A 679 12.41 44.85 19.15
CA PRO A 679 13.16 44.75 20.40
C PRO A 679 13.82 43.37 20.54
N ASN A 680 13.25 42.34 19.93
CA ASN A 680 13.72 40.95 19.98
C ASN A 680 13.30 40.17 18.73
N TYR A 681 14.21 39.38 18.20
CA TYR A 681 13.97 38.50 17.03
C TYR A 681 13.81 37.03 17.40
N GLU A 682 13.67 36.71 18.68
CA GLU A 682 13.52 35.35 19.18
C GLU A 682 12.35 34.56 18.55
N PRO A 683 11.15 35.14 18.30
CA PRO A 683 10.09 34.40 17.62
C PRO A 683 10.44 33.95 16.20
N TYR A 684 11.20 34.77 15.47
CA TYR A 684 11.66 34.46 14.11
C TYR A 684 12.77 33.42 14.14
N ARG A 685 13.70 33.53 15.11
CA ARG A 685 14.72 32.52 15.36
C ARG A 685 14.09 31.17 15.66
N GLN A 686 13.08 31.12 16.56
CA GLN A 686 12.40 29.88 16.95
C GLN A 686 11.65 29.26 15.78
N ARG A 687 10.98 30.08 14.95
CA ARG A 687 10.32 29.61 13.73
C ARG A 687 11.33 28.94 12.80
N LEU A 688 12.43 29.65 12.49
CA LEU A 688 13.47 29.18 11.60
C LEU A 688 14.17 27.92 12.16
N ASP A 689 14.46 27.93 13.47
CA ASP A 689 15.00 26.78 14.21
C ASP A 689 14.10 25.54 14.08
N SER A 690 12.78 25.73 14.25
CA SER A 690 11.80 24.65 14.10
C SER A 690 11.72 24.14 12.65
N GLU A 691 11.74 25.03 11.67
CA GLU A 691 11.75 24.67 10.24
C GLU A 691 13.01 23.84 9.88
N ILE A 692 14.17 24.24 10.37
CA ILE A 692 15.44 23.53 10.16
C ILE A 692 15.39 22.16 10.85
N LYS A 693 14.98 22.11 12.13
CA LYS A 693 14.90 20.88 12.91
C LYS A 693 13.86 19.90 12.36
N ASN A 694 12.77 20.37 11.77
CA ASN A 694 11.78 19.50 11.14
C ASN A 694 12.34 18.77 9.89
N LYS A 695 13.38 19.30 9.26
CA LYS A 695 14.06 18.63 8.13
C LYS A 695 14.85 17.39 8.57
N THR A 696 15.11 17.21 9.87
CA THR A 696 15.82 16.03 10.39
C THR A 696 15.08 14.71 10.16
N VAL A 697 13.77 14.73 9.92
CA VAL A 697 13.01 13.53 9.48
C VAL A 697 13.52 12.96 8.16
N GLN A 698 14.28 13.73 7.39
CA GLN A 698 14.86 13.33 6.11
C GLN A 698 16.33 12.85 6.21
N ILE A 699 16.90 12.75 7.43
CA ILE A 699 18.32 12.36 7.62
C ILE A 699 18.60 11.04 6.89
N PHE A 700 17.78 10.01 7.14
CA PHE A 700 17.97 8.72 6.46
C PHE A 700 17.93 8.84 4.93
N ASN A 701 17.00 9.61 4.38
CA ASN A 701 16.93 9.82 2.93
C ASN A 701 18.15 10.54 2.38
N ALA A 702 18.70 11.49 3.14
CA ALA A 702 19.93 12.18 2.76
C ALA A 702 21.15 11.23 2.80
N LEU A 703 21.28 10.44 3.85
CA LEU A 703 22.32 9.41 3.95
C LEU A 703 22.20 8.39 2.83
N LYS A 704 20.99 7.84 2.61
CA LYS A 704 20.73 6.90 1.51
C LYS A 704 21.07 7.47 0.13
N LYS A 705 20.82 8.76 -0.09
CA LYS A 705 21.18 9.43 -1.36
C LYS A 705 22.68 9.58 -1.56
N SER A 706 23.45 9.70 -0.48
CA SER A 706 24.91 9.82 -0.53
C SER A 706 25.63 8.48 -0.57
N SER A 707 24.98 7.40 -0.17
CA SER A 707 25.53 6.04 -0.16
C SER A 707 25.54 5.43 -1.58
N ASP A 708 26.56 4.63 -1.87
CA ASP A 708 26.62 3.80 -3.08
C ASP A 708 25.87 2.48 -2.82
N ILE A 709 24.72 2.33 -3.45
CA ILE A 709 23.82 1.20 -3.25
C ILE A 709 23.70 0.40 -4.54
N GLN A 710 24.06 -0.88 -4.47
CA GLN A 710 23.85 -1.86 -5.52
C GLN A 710 22.72 -2.80 -5.08
N ASP A 711 21.64 -2.87 -5.87
CA ASP A 711 20.48 -3.71 -5.62
C ASP A 711 20.39 -4.83 -6.65
N ASN A 712 20.73 -6.05 -6.24
CA ASN A 712 20.77 -7.24 -7.08
C ASN A 712 19.61 -8.20 -6.80
N ARG A 713 18.62 -7.77 -6.00
CA ARG A 713 17.46 -8.60 -5.57
C ARG A 713 16.67 -9.21 -6.73
N ALA A 714 16.69 -8.56 -7.89
CA ALA A 714 16.00 -9.06 -9.08
C ALA A 714 16.47 -10.44 -9.54
N GLY A 715 17.74 -10.78 -9.27
CA GLY A 715 18.30 -12.11 -9.53
C GLY A 715 18.04 -13.14 -8.42
N PHE A 716 17.39 -12.74 -7.33
CA PHE A 716 17.16 -13.62 -6.19
C PHE A 716 15.81 -14.34 -6.33
N HIS A 717 15.85 -15.70 -6.42
CA HIS A 717 14.66 -16.52 -6.69
C HIS A 717 13.52 -16.40 -5.66
N GLY A 718 13.77 -15.91 -4.46
CA GLY A 718 12.73 -15.66 -3.46
C GLY A 718 11.87 -14.41 -3.71
N VAL A 719 12.22 -13.65 -4.72
CA VAL A 719 11.56 -12.40 -5.09
C VAL A 719 10.80 -12.52 -6.41
N GLN A 720 10.97 -13.65 -7.12
CA GLN A 720 10.29 -13.96 -8.38
C GLN A 720 8.87 -14.49 -8.17
#